data_57a6f9730dab02793f195a61c137e06e
#
_entry.id   57a6f9730dab02793f195a61c137e06e
#
_cell.length_a   1.000
_cell.length_b   1.000
_cell.length_c   1.000
_cell.angle_alpha   90.00
_cell.angle_beta   90.00
_cell.angle_gamma   90.00
#
_symmetry.space_group_name_H-M   'P 1'
#
loop_
_entity.id
_entity.type
_entity.pdbx_description
1 polymer ?
#
loop_
_entity_poly.entity_id
_entity_poly.type
_entity_poly.pdbx_seq_one_letter_code
_entity_poly.pdbx_strand_id
1 'polypeptide(L)'
;MTFDDRTKGASVVYDDAKAFRLGSDVAVLILDVPARLLSAAKCTLVMHDQPVPLVSTTLSLVTGGHRILWAMRPGKQPAPAQISTESGRLQTVMLRPIGELPPFDVEALFADIAPEGCIKFLSNLLTAWRSAFRLSGDPLFVGVVEDALHALASRPRLAKVACPVAEGRYLVETAISPDFGEISAVYGLGPNAVLPLTSQFLVSGRGDKNLRPCHLIVECARLPHSLVLQGKRGIAVREVARGNPRYPNLQAWWSEGGRAPDLREFVVRSLSGMPEGGAAMAVDLQLRAPLPSRQVGKSPMHPAAEVDLALALSGGLLAGGWSRDPTGILAGVDYLKEDGTVMPLDGNWYEFPAWARGTDENSRTDVTGFVAWLPLNEPLGALLQPRFQMRLASGAVKPLVPKPQPFEPTTQRNRILRAVPPQHAIDQAFRTILAPALQDVERRLGRTIDVDYTKDYGLPQQAPMVSIVVPLYRVLDFLRFQLSGMATDPWLARNAEIIYVLDSPEIQDETEHLLGGFHLLHGLPMKLVVMNRNGGYARACNAGARFARGTMLVMLNSDVVPTATGWLQALIRPLMEQKGLGAVGPKLLFEDGSLQHAGLYFARDRHGVWLNHHFHKGMPGDYAPAQVRRSVPGVTGACLVTRRDIYERVGGYTEDYVIGDYEDSDLCLKIRRCGYDIGYEPSACLYHFERRSIRRSQDYMRGVASQYNSWLHTERWNDDIADLMAAGSGNDTIASLSGDAEARSAA
;
A
#
# COMPACT_ATOMS: atom_id res chain seq x y z
N MET A 1 -43.58 61.83 -42.14
CA MET A 1 -42.95 62.50 -40.97
C MET A 1 -41.66 61.80 -40.70
N THR A 2 -40.62 62.47 -41.14
CA THR A 2 -39.20 62.09 -41.10
C THR A 2 -38.69 62.10 -39.67
N PHE A 3 -38.17 61.00 -39.14
CA PHE A 3 -37.35 60.97 -37.92
C PHE A 3 -35.90 61.26 -38.26
N ASP A 4 -35.40 62.31 -37.70
CA ASP A 4 -34.12 62.93 -37.95
C ASP A 4 -32.97 62.08 -37.30
N ASP A 5 -32.09 61.66 -38.15
CA ASP A 5 -30.90 60.82 -37.87
C ASP A 5 -29.75 61.77 -37.41
N ARG A 6 -29.75 62.14 -36.13
CA ARG A 6 -28.63 62.89 -35.53
C ARG A 6 -28.33 62.48 -34.10
N THR A 7 -27.60 61.37 -33.94
CA THR A 7 -26.69 61.22 -32.83
C THR A 7 -25.44 60.45 -33.27
N LYS A 8 -24.65 61.08 -34.15
CA LYS A 8 -23.26 60.68 -34.36
C LYS A 8 -22.49 61.08 -33.10
N GLY A 9 -21.97 60.05 -32.39
CA GLY A 9 -20.66 59.98 -31.75
C GLY A 9 -20.25 61.19 -30.86
N ALA A 10 -20.88 61.35 -29.70
CA ALA A 10 -20.16 61.97 -28.58
C ALA A 10 -19.16 60.89 -28.04
N SER A 11 -17.90 61.02 -28.41
CA SER A 11 -16.81 60.32 -27.74
C SER A 11 -16.80 60.84 -26.30
N VAL A 12 -17.35 60.06 -25.38
CA VAL A 12 -17.20 60.38 -23.93
C VAL A 12 -15.75 60.09 -23.62
N VAL A 13 -14.96 61.16 -23.52
CA VAL A 13 -13.56 61.11 -23.08
C VAL A 13 -13.57 60.81 -21.60
N TYR A 14 -13.22 59.61 -21.23
CA TYR A 14 -12.95 59.24 -19.85
C TYR A 14 -11.46 59.55 -19.60
N ASP A 15 -11.15 60.60 -18.85
CA ASP A 15 -9.81 61.11 -18.60
C ASP A 15 -9.06 60.36 -17.47
N ASP A 16 -9.64 59.25 -16.92
CA ASP A 16 -9.22 58.68 -15.64
C ASP A 16 -8.65 57.27 -15.71
N ALA A 17 -8.28 56.75 -16.90
CA ALA A 17 -7.59 55.45 -16.93
C ALA A 17 -6.14 55.62 -16.37
N LYS A 18 -5.86 54.91 -15.25
CA LYS A 18 -4.56 54.94 -14.57
C LYS A 18 -3.89 53.58 -14.63
N ALA A 19 -2.59 53.57 -14.79
CA ALA A 19 -1.80 52.35 -14.78
C ALA A 19 -0.85 52.33 -13.57
N PHE A 20 -0.74 51.16 -12.92
CA PHE A 20 0.04 50.95 -11.71
C PHE A 20 0.92 49.68 -11.86
N ARG A 21 2.02 49.66 -11.12
CA ARG A 21 2.94 48.53 -11.08
C ARG A 21 2.46 47.52 -10.06
N LEU A 22 2.09 46.29 -10.52
CA LEU A 22 1.64 45.18 -9.69
C LEU A 22 2.79 44.23 -9.27
N GLY A 23 3.74 44.06 -10.13
CA GLY A 23 4.90 43.20 -9.93
C GLY A 23 6.11 43.71 -10.72
N SER A 24 7.19 42.96 -10.74
CA SER A 24 8.44 43.36 -11.39
C SER A 24 8.26 43.58 -12.90
N ASP A 25 7.38 42.83 -13.56
CA ASP A 25 7.11 42.89 -15.00
C ASP A 25 5.61 42.98 -15.35
N VAL A 26 4.73 43.18 -14.35
CA VAL A 26 3.28 43.21 -14.50
C VAL A 26 2.69 44.52 -14.06
N ALA A 27 1.89 45.11 -14.92
CA ALA A 27 1.12 46.34 -14.67
C ALA A 27 -0.38 46.05 -14.60
N VAL A 28 -1.11 46.92 -13.91
CA VAL A 28 -2.57 46.95 -13.90
C VAL A 28 -3.06 48.25 -14.45
N LEU A 29 -3.87 48.21 -15.49
CA LEU A 29 -4.64 49.34 -16.00
C LEU A 29 -6.00 49.34 -15.35
N ILE A 30 -6.45 50.52 -14.89
CA ILE A 30 -7.72 50.72 -14.16
C ILE A 30 -8.54 51.74 -14.92
N LEU A 31 -9.83 51.43 -15.08
CA LEU A 31 -10.82 52.33 -15.66
C LEU A 31 -12.15 52.23 -14.91
N ASP A 32 -12.70 53.37 -14.55
CA ASP A 32 -14.06 53.44 -14.01
C ASP A 32 -15.09 53.69 -15.10
N VAL A 33 -16.13 52.86 -15.13
CA VAL A 33 -17.20 52.92 -16.15
C VAL A 33 -18.59 52.96 -15.50
N PRO A 34 -19.51 53.79 -16.01
CA PRO A 34 -20.88 53.83 -15.54
C PRO A 34 -21.59 52.50 -15.78
N ALA A 35 -22.54 52.14 -14.89
CA ALA A 35 -23.30 50.87 -14.99
C ALA A 35 -24.00 50.64 -16.36
N ARG A 36 -24.47 51.71 -16.98
CA ARG A 36 -25.14 51.63 -18.29
C ARG A 36 -24.25 51.16 -19.46
N LEU A 37 -22.91 51.23 -19.30
CA LEU A 37 -21.96 50.82 -20.35
C LEU A 37 -21.48 49.36 -20.19
N LEU A 38 -21.71 48.76 -19.07
CA LEU A 38 -21.23 47.36 -18.80
C LEU A 38 -22.12 46.31 -19.42
N SER A 39 -23.42 46.60 -19.59
CA SER A 39 -24.39 45.63 -20.15
C SER A 39 -24.20 45.33 -21.66
N ALA A 40 -23.34 46.12 -22.33
CA ALA A 40 -23.10 46.00 -23.78
C ALA A 40 -21.65 45.67 -24.16
N ALA A 41 -20.75 45.40 -23.20
CA ALA A 41 -19.32 45.45 -23.53
C ALA A 41 -18.49 44.29 -22.96
N LYS A 42 -17.89 43.49 -23.80
CA LYS A 42 -16.59 42.88 -23.60
C LYS A 42 -15.52 43.97 -23.84
N CYS A 43 -15.00 44.58 -22.78
CA CYS A 43 -13.87 45.46 -22.93
C CYS A 43 -12.63 44.63 -23.35
N THR A 44 -12.05 44.98 -24.49
CA THR A 44 -10.82 44.36 -24.99
C THR A 44 -9.70 45.38 -24.94
N LEU A 45 -8.49 44.98 -24.55
CA LEU A 45 -7.32 45.77 -24.60
C LEU A 45 -6.49 45.39 -25.84
N VAL A 46 -6.19 46.35 -26.70
CA VAL A 46 -5.42 46.17 -27.93
C VAL A 46 -4.18 47.04 -27.85
N MET A 47 -3.00 46.45 -28.05
CA MET A 47 -1.73 47.16 -28.16
C MET A 47 -1.11 46.79 -29.51
N HIS A 48 -0.65 47.82 -30.29
CA HIS A 48 -0.07 47.66 -31.62
C HIS A 48 -0.96 46.78 -32.56
N ASP A 49 -2.28 47.07 -32.54
CA ASP A 49 -3.28 46.35 -33.32
C ASP A 49 -3.38 44.83 -33.05
N GLN A 50 -2.79 44.36 -31.96
CA GLN A 50 -2.90 42.98 -31.52
C GLN A 50 -3.61 42.92 -30.14
N PRO A 51 -4.51 41.95 -29.93
CA PRO A 51 -5.09 41.73 -28.61
C PRO A 51 -4.00 41.28 -27.62
N VAL A 52 -3.92 41.94 -26.49
CA VAL A 52 -2.93 41.65 -25.47
C VAL A 52 -3.46 40.56 -24.54
N PRO A 53 -2.67 39.51 -24.21
CA PRO A 53 -3.02 38.59 -23.16
C PRO A 53 -3.18 39.33 -21.84
N LEU A 54 -4.39 39.33 -21.31
CA LEU A 54 -4.72 40.03 -20.07
C LEU A 54 -5.66 39.21 -19.21
N VAL A 55 -5.60 39.48 -17.90
CA VAL A 55 -6.57 38.96 -16.95
C VAL A 55 -7.34 40.15 -16.38
N SER A 56 -8.63 40.18 -16.65
CA SER A 56 -9.51 41.28 -16.21
C SER A 56 -10.29 40.91 -14.95
N THR A 57 -10.59 41.96 -14.16
CA THR A 57 -11.47 41.88 -13.01
C THR A 57 -12.38 43.13 -13.00
N THR A 58 -13.69 42.89 -12.90
CA THR A 58 -14.68 43.97 -12.80
C THR A 58 -15.23 44.01 -11.38
N LEU A 59 -15.20 45.18 -10.76
CA LEU A 59 -15.63 45.44 -9.39
C LEU A 59 -16.77 46.46 -9.37
N SER A 60 -17.71 46.32 -8.47
CA SER A 60 -18.81 47.24 -8.29
C SER A 60 -18.40 48.40 -7.37
N LEU A 61 -18.67 49.62 -7.77
CA LEU A 61 -18.47 50.82 -7.00
C LEU A 61 -19.69 51.09 -6.09
N VAL A 62 -19.45 51.66 -4.91
CA VAL A 62 -20.53 52.10 -3.99
C VAL A 62 -21.41 53.15 -4.66
N THR A 63 -20.86 53.96 -5.56
CA THR A 63 -21.55 55.04 -6.30
C THR A 63 -22.40 54.54 -7.46
N GLY A 64 -22.45 53.24 -7.72
CA GLY A 64 -23.34 52.64 -8.77
C GLY A 64 -22.68 52.54 -10.13
N GLY A 65 -21.37 52.51 -10.23
CA GLY A 65 -20.58 52.19 -11.43
C GLY A 65 -19.76 50.91 -11.25
N HIS A 66 -18.80 50.71 -12.16
CA HIS A 66 -17.90 49.59 -12.13
C HIS A 66 -16.45 50.03 -12.37
N ARG A 67 -15.53 49.47 -11.61
CA ARG A 67 -14.09 49.59 -11.84
C ARG A 67 -13.61 48.34 -12.55
N ILE A 68 -12.98 48.50 -13.70
CA ILE A 68 -12.37 47.39 -14.47
C ILE A 68 -10.87 47.50 -14.30
N LEU A 69 -10.27 46.35 -13.93
CA LEU A 69 -8.84 46.23 -13.77
C LEU A 69 -8.33 45.19 -14.80
N TRP A 70 -7.31 45.53 -15.56
CA TRP A 70 -6.63 44.65 -16.50
C TRP A 70 -5.18 44.47 -16.08
N ALA A 71 -4.80 43.30 -15.68
CA ALA A 71 -3.40 42.91 -15.46
C ALA A 71 -2.75 42.43 -16.76
N MET A 72 -1.55 42.94 -17.05
CA MET A 72 -0.81 42.66 -18.29
C MET A 72 0.69 42.86 -18.12
N ARG A 73 1.49 42.39 -19.09
CA ARG A 73 2.91 42.77 -19.22
C ARG A 73 3.06 43.91 -20.21
N PRO A 74 3.41 45.13 -19.74
CA PRO A 74 3.67 46.24 -20.64
C PRO A 74 4.96 46.03 -21.46
N GLY A 75 5.05 46.65 -22.61
CA GLY A 75 6.27 46.64 -23.44
C GLY A 75 7.45 47.41 -22.77
N LYS A 76 8.63 47.27 -23.31
CA LYS A 76 9.83 48.01 -22.86
C LYS A 76 9.82 49.49 -23.29
N GLN A 77 8.96 49.84 -24.22
CA GLN A 77 8.76 51.20 -24.69
C GLN A 77 7.33 51.66 -24.48
N PRO A 78 7.06 52.94 -24.34
CA PRO A 78 5.71 53.45 -24.27
C PRO A 78 4.88 53.04 -25.48
N ALA A 79 3.69 52.49 -25.23
CA ALA A 79 2.81 52.03 -26.31
C ALA A 79 1.35 52.44 -26.06
N PRO A 80 0.58 52.79 -27.10
CA PRO A 80 -0.83 53.12 -26.97
C PRO A 80 -1.64 51.84 -26.69
N ALA A 81 -2.39 51.81 -25.63
CA ALA A 81 -3.37 50.80 -25.32
C ALA A 81 -4.76 51.32 -25.66
N GLN A 82 -5.51 50.56 -26.47
CA GLN A 82 -6.85 50.95 -26.89
C GLN A 82 -7.87 50.15 -26.07
N ILE A 83 -8.74 50.87 -25.40
CA ILE A 83 -9.89 50.28 -24.71
C ILE A 83 -11.10 50.44 -25.64
N SER A 84 -11.76 49.32 -25.97
CA SER A 84 -12.91 49.29 -26.86
C SER A 84 -14.04 48.45 -26.27
N THR A 85 -15.27 48.78 -26.74
CA THR A 85 -16.46 47.96 -26.48
C THR A 85 -16.97 47.38 -27.81
N GLU A 86 -17.91 46.50 -27.79
CA GLU A 86 -18.59 45.99 -29.03
C GLU A 86 -19.19 47.12 -29.88
N SER A 87 -19.51 48.26 -29.27
CA SER A 87 -20.09 49.44 -29.93
C SER A 87 -19.02 50.45 -30.43
N GLY A 88 -17.73 50.21 -30.21
CA GLY A 88 -16.66 51.10 -30.71
C GLY A 88 -15.55 51.36 -29.69
N ARG A 89 -14.58 52.20 -30.06
CA ARG A 89 -13.43 52.54 -29.24
C ARG A 89 -13.86 53.52 -28.14
N LEU A 90 -13.52 53.19 -26.85
CA LEU A 90 -13.80 54.02 -25.69
C LEU A 90 -12.67 55.03 -25.46
N GLN A 91 -11.40 54.57 -25.39
CA GLN A 91 -10.26 55.40 -25.00
C GLN A 91 -8.95 54.86 -25.49
N THR A 92 -7.95 55.72 -25.66
CA THR A 92 -6.52 55.35 -25.86
C THR A 92 -5.73 55.86 -24.64
N VAL A 93 -4.98 54.95 -24.02
CA VAL A 93 -4.10 55.26 -22.88
C VAL A 93 -2.67 54.98 -23.29
N MET A 94 -1.74 55.88 -23.03
CA MET A 94 -0.30 55.61 -23.21
C MET A 94 0.21 54.81 -22.02
N LEU A 95 0.46 53.55 -22.20
CA LEU A 95 1.12 52.71 -21.20
C LEU A 95 2.62 53.00 -21.22
N ARG A 96 3.15 53.41 -20.06
CA ARG A 96 4.57 53.63 -19.84
C ARG A 96 5.29 52.31 -19.54
N PRO A 97 6.60 52.24 -19.70
CA PRO A 97 7.40 51.08 -19.23
C PRO A 97 7.18 50.85 -17.72
N ILE A 98 7.30 49.58 -17.31
CA ILE A 98 6.99 49.15 -15.93
C ILE A 98 7.74 49.99 -14.87
N GLY A 99 8.98 50.38 -15.13
CA GLY A 99 9.81 51.15 -14.19
C GLY A 99 9.32 52.60 -13.92
N GLU A 100 8.50 53.12 -14.85
CA GLU A 100 7.95 54.49 -14.76
C GLU A 100 6.54 54.51 -14.14
N LEU A 101 5.95 53.35 -13.93
CA LEU A 101 4.61 53.27 -13.34
C LEU A 101 4.65 53.43 -11.83
N PRO A 102 3.67 54.15 -11.27
CA PRO A 102 3.55 54.27 -9.81
C PRO A 102 3.24 52.92 -9.17
N PRO A 103 3.59 52.71 -7.88
CA PRO A 103 3.22 51.50 -7.14
C PRO A 103 1.70 51.37 -7.04
N PHE A 104 1.23 50.14 -6.89
CA PHE A 104 -0.19 49.81 -6.74
C PHE A 104 -0.64 50.22 -5.32
N ASP A 105 -1.41 51.29 -5.20
CA ASP A 105 -1.93 51.79 -3.94
C ASP A 105 -3.31 51.22 -3.66
N VAL A 106 -3.36 50.24 -2.77
CA VAL A 106 -4.61 49.50 -2.45
C VAL A 106 -5.60 50.39 -1.74
N GLU A 107 -5.16 51.19 -0.75
CA GLU A 107 -6.07 52.02 0.05
C GLU A 107 -6.79 53.07 -0.79
N ALA A 108 -6.03 53.78 -1.62
CA ALA A 108 -6.58 54.80 -2.50
C ALA A 108 -7.49 54.22 -3.60
N LEU A 109 -7.15 53.03 -4.10
CA LEU A 109 -7.87 52.42 -5.22
C LEU A 109 -9.12 51.61 -4.83
N PHE A 110 -9.29 51.30 -3.54
CA PHE A 110 -10.41 50.46 -3.08
C PHE A 110 -11.32 51.15 -2.06
N ALA A 111 -11.12 52.42 -1.74
CA ALA A 111 -11.93 53.16 -0.77
C ALA A 111 -13.42 53.23 -1.14
N ASP A 112 -13.74 53.21 -2.45
CA ASP A 112 -15.08 53.27 -3.02
C ASP A 112 -15.62 51.96 -3.59
N ILE A 113 -14.92 50.87 -3.35
CA ILE A 113 -15.35 49.52 -3.81
C ILE A 113 -16.31 48.88 -2.79
N ALA A 114 -17.39 48.28 -3.28
CA ALA A 114 -18.30 47.51 -2.45
C ALA A 114 -17.60 46.27 -1.82
N PRO A 115 -17.95 45.87 -0.58
CA PRO A 115 -17.27 44.75 0.11
C PRO A 115 -17.15 43.47 -0.69
N GLU A 116 -18.16 43.15 -1.48
CA GLU A 116 -18.15 41.97 -2.38
C GLU A 116 -17.11 42.11 -3.49
N GLY A 117 -16.89 43.34 -3.98
CA GLY A 117 -15.83 43.68 -4.93
C GLY A 117 -14.44 43.51 -4.34
N CYS A 118 -14.22 43.89 -3.08
CA CYS A 118 -12.95 43.66 -2.36
C CYS A 118 -12.63 42.16 -2.27
N ILE A 119 -13.59 41.33 -1.90
CA ILE A 119 -13.42 39.87 -1.84
C ILE A 119 -13.10 39.29 -3.23
N LYS A 120 -13.81 39.75 -4.26
CA LYS A 120 -13.57 39.34 -5.65
C LYS A 120 -12.18 39.71 -6.14
N PHE A 121 -11.71 40.91 -5.82
CA PHE A 121 -10.36 41.35 -6.14
C PHE A 121 -9.29 40.49 -5.46
N LEU A 122 -9.37 40.32 -4.14
CA LEU A 122 -8.44 39.50 -3.39
C LEU A 122 -8.42 38.06 -3.90
N SER A 123 -9.60 37.51 -4.23
CA SER A 123 -9.70 36.20 -4.82
C SER A 123 -8.94 36.09 -6.15
N ASN A 124 -9.18 37.05 -7.08
CA ASN A 124 -8.50 37.07 -8.37
C ASN A 124 -7.01 37.32 -8.25
N LEU A 125 -6.59 38.17 -7.33
CA LEU A 125 -5.18 38.47 -7.04
C LEU A 125 -4.44 37.19 -6.65
N LEU A 126 -5.00 36.42 -5.70
CA LEU A 126 -4.42 35.17 -5.19
C LEU A 126 -4.49 33.99 -6.18
N THR A 127 -5.48 33.97 -7.07
CA THR A 127 -5.70 32.87 -8.02
C THR A 127 -5.22 33.24 -9.41
N ALA A 128 -6.08 33.92 -10.20
CA ALA A 128 -5.91 34.14 -11.63
C ALA A 128 -4.67 35.00 -11.93
N TRP A 129 -4.47 36.12 -11.25
CA TRP A 129 -3.36 37.02 -11.55
C TRP A 129 -2.02 36.41 -11.13
N ARG A 130 -1.95 35.87 -9.90
CA ARG A 130 -0.75 35.17 -9.43
C ARG A 130 -0.33 34.05 -10.35
N SER A 131 -1.27 33.23 -10.83
CA SER A 131 -1.00 32.06 -11.68
C SER A 131 -0.66 32.45 -13.12
N ALA A 132 -1.49 33.33 -13.73
CA ALA A 132 -1.33 33.72 -15.15
C ALA A 132 0.03 34.39 -15.41
N PHE A 133 0.49 35.19 -14.47
CA PHE A 133 1.75 35.94 -14.60
C PHE A 133 2.93 35.34 -13.82
N ARG A 134 2.73 34.18 -13.11
CA ARG A 134 3.76 33.49 -12.32
C ARG A 134 4.38 34.38 -11.23
N LEU A 135 3.56 35.13 -10.51
CA LEU A 135 3.99 36.15 -9.55
C LEU A 135 4.26 35.61 -8.12
N SER A 136 4.19 34.31 -7.91
CA SER A 136 4.29 33.71 -6.56
C SER A 136 5.54 34.09 -5.76
N GLY A 137 6.66 34.36 -6.44
CA GLY A 137 7.95 34.76 -5.84
C GLY A 137 8.40 36.18 -6.22
N ASP A 138 7.51 37.02 -6.76
CA ASP A 138 7.81 38.40 -7.11
C ASP A 138 7.68 39.32 -5.84
N PRO A 139 8.77 39.91 -5.35
CA PRO A 139 8.72 40.68 -4.09
C PRO A 139 7.75 41.88 -4.11
N LEU A 140 7.59 42.54 -5.29
CA LEU A 140 6.66 43.67 -5.41
C LEU A 140 5.22 43.17 -5.33
N PHE A 141 4.92 42.06 -6.00
CA PHE A 141 3.61 41.44 -5.95
C PHE A 141 3.28 40.91 -4.54
N VAL A 142 4.24 40.31 -3.83
CA VAL A 142 4.07 39.88 -2.45
C VAL A 142 3.70 41.08 -1.57
N GLY A 143 4.38 42.20 -1.71
CA GLY A 143 4.05 43.46 -1.01
C GLY A 143 2.62 43.93 -1.31
N VAL A 144 2.22 43.96 -2.57
CA VAL A 144 0.85 44.33 -2.96
C VAL A 144 -0.19 43.37 -2.34
N VAL A 145 0.11 42.05 -2.29
CA VAL A 145 -0.78 41.10 -1.61
C VAL A 145 -0.88 41.38 -0.12
N GLU A 146 0.22 41.67 0.55
CA GLU A 146 0.23 42.03 1.97
C GLU A 146 -0.61 43.28 2.25
N ASP A 147 -0.39 44.34 1.48
CA ASP A 147 -1.15 45.59 1.58
C ASP A 147 -2.64 45.35 1.30
N ALA A 148 -2.96 44.57 0.27
CA ALA A 148 -4.33 44.26 -0.08
C ALA A 148 -5.04 43.42 1.01
N LEU A 149 -4.35 42.47 1.60
CA LEU A 149 -4.89 41.69 2.70
C LEU A 149 -5.06 42.51 3.96
N HIS A 150 -4.14 43.46 4.23
CA HIS A 150 -4.21 44.38 5.38
C HIS A 150 -5.40 45.34 5.25
N ALA A 151 -5.57 45.91 4.06
CA ALA A 151 -6.59 46.92 3.80
C ALA A 151 -8.00 46.36 3.62
N LEU A 152 -8.12 45.18 2.92
CA LEU A 152 -9.39 44.73 2.42
C LEU A 152 -9.91 43.44 3.10
N ALA A 153 -9.04 42.65 3.77
CA ALA A 153 -9.48 41.44 4.47
C ALA A 153 -9.93 41.77 5.91
N SER A 154 -10.61 40.80 6.52
CA SER A 154 -10.94 40.91 7.95
C SER A 154 -9.66 40.93 8.81
N ARG A 155 -9.74 41.58 9.97
CA ARG A 155 -8.59 41.69 10.90
C ARG A 155 -7.94 40.31 11.10
N PRO A 156 -6.60 40.26 11.05
CA PRO A 156 -5.87 39.00 11.25
C PRO A 156 -6.19 38.37 12.60
N ARG A 157 -6.26 37.04 12.62
CA ARG A 157 -6.42 36.24 13.83
C ARG A 157 -5.30 35.23 13.91
N LEU A 158 -5.04 34.75 15.14
CA LEU A 158 -4.01 33.75 15.36
C LEU A 158 -4.43 32.35 14.82
N ALA A 159 -3.46 31.69 14.19
CA ALA A 159 -3.46 30.26 13.94
C ALA A 159 -2.40 29.59 14.81
N LYS A 160 -2.77 28.59 15.58
CA LYS A 160 -1.86 27.86 16.46
C LYS A 160 -1.45 26.56 15.79
N VAL A 161 -0.15 26.32 15.70
CA VAL A 161 0.36 25.02 15.25
C VAL A 161 0.20 24.03 16.40
N ALA A 162 -0.70 23.06 16.24
CA ALA A 162 -0.94 22.05 17.26
C ALA A 162 0.24 21.06 17.31
N CYS A 163 0.59 20.46 16.21
CA CYS A 163 1.70 19.52 16.11
C CYS A 163 2.15 19.33 14.65
N PRO A 164 3.40 18.88 14.40
CA PRO A 164 3.75 18.26 13.13
C PRO A 164 3.02 16.92 12.98
N VAL A 165 2.49 16.66 11.78
CA VAL A 165 1.78 15.44 11.41
C VAL A 165 2.73 14.46 10.71
N ALA A 166 3.52 14.98 9.77
CA ALA A 166 4.56 14.28 9.03
C ALA A 166 5.61 15.33 8.60
N GLU A 167 6.66 14.92 7.92
CA GLU A 167 7.62 15.86 7.35
C GLU A 167 6.92 16.84 6.40
N GLY A 168 7.11 18.13 6.64
CA GLY A 168 6.46 19.19 5.88
C GLY A 168 4.94 19.32 6.06
N ARG A 169 4.32 18.63 7.03
CA ARG A 169 2.87 18.69 7.27
C ARG A 169 2.55 19.04 8.71
N TYR A 170 1.64 19.97 8.90
CA TYR A 170 1.31 20.52 10.21
C TYR A 170 -0.19 20.57 10.44
N LEU A 171 -0.61 20.17 11.64
CA LEU A 171 -1.97 20.40 12.12
C LEU A 171 -2.04 21.81 12.73
N VAL A 172 -2.95 22.62 12.19
CA VAL A 172 -3.14 24.01 12.58
C VAL A 172 -4.56 24.22 13.08
N GLU A 173 -4.69 24.86 14.23
CA GLU A 173 -5.95 25.20 14.89
C GLU A 173 -6.25 26.70 14.72
N THR A 174 -7.43 27.03 14.23
CA THR A 174 -7.93 28.41 14.09
C THR A 174 -9.46 28.45 14.19
N ALA A 175 -10.07 29.58 13.87
CA ALA A 175 -11.52 29.71 13.81
C ALA A 175 -11.94 30.63 12.65
N ILE A 176 -13.11 30.36 12.08
CA ILE A 176 -13.70 31.16 11.00
C ILE A 176 -15.10 31.66 11.38
N SER A 177 -15.55 32.73 10.71
CA SER A 177 -16.94 33.21 10.87
C SER A 177 -17.93 32.19 10.34
N PRO A 178 -19.11 32.05 10.93
CA PRO A 178 -20.19 31.21 10.38
C PRO A 178 -20.57 31.57 8.94
N ASP A 179 -20.48 32.86 8.56
CA ASP A 179 -20.82 33.37 7.25
C ASP A 179 -19.71 33.18 6.19
N PHE A 180 -18.54 32.65 6.58
CA PHE A 180 -17.37 32.54 5.70
C PHE A 180 -17.64 31.60 4.49
N GLY A 181 -18.52 30.65 4.69
CA GLY A 181 -18.82 29.65 3.68
C GLY A 181 -17.77 28.53 3.67
N GLU A 182 -17.78 27.74 2.61
CA GLU A 182 -16.85 26.64 2.38
C GLU A 182 -15.47 27.19 1.99
N ILE A 183 -14.41 26.64 2.57
CA ILE A 183 -13.03 26.98 2.20
C ILE A 183 -12.75 26.36 0.83
N SER A 184 -12.29 27.15 -0.11
CA SER A 184 -11.96 26.71 -1.47
C SER A 184 -10.46 26.61 -1.74
N ALA A 185 -9.64 27.40 -1.04
CA ALA A 185 -8.19 27.37 -1.16
C ALA A 185 -7.52 27.91 0.10
N VAL A 186 -6.29 27.50 0.33
CA VAL A 186 -5.40 28.02 1.39
C VAL A 186 -4.08 28.44 0.76
N TYR A 187 -3.61 29.63 1.12
CA TYR A 187 -2.32 30.14 0.68
C TYR A 187 -1.43 30.40 1.88
N GLY A 188 -0.15 30.14 1.69
CA GLY A 188 0.90 30.52 2.63
C GLY A 188 1.54 31.83 2.19
N LEU A 189 1.56 32.83 3.10
CA LEU A 189 2.25 34.08 2.90
C LEU A 189 3.55 34.03 3.68
N GLY A 190 4.66 34.06 2.97
CA GLY A 190 6.03 34.15 3.47
C GLY A 190 6.63 35.51 3.14
N PRO A 191 7.83 35.83 3.65
CA PRO A 191 8.46 37.15 3.43
C PRO A 191 8.76 37.44 1.95
N ASN A 192 8.88 36.41 1.11
CA ASN A 192 9.26 36.57 -0.29
C ASN A 192 8.35 35.77 -1.23
N ALA A 193 7.26 35.19 -0.76
CA ALA A 193 6.41 34.36 -1.63
C ALA A 193 4.97 34.25 -1.13
N VAL A 194 4.05 34.12 -2.08
CA VAL A 194 2.65 33.73 -1.88
C VAL A 194 2.42 32.42 -2.59
N LEU A 195 2.28 31.33 -1.86
CA LEU A 195 2.18 29.97 -2.41
C LEU A 195 0.82 29.34 -2.09
N PRO A 196 0.17 28.67 -3.06
CA PRO A 196 -0.97 27.82 -2.75
C PRO A 196 -0.47 26.63 -1.94
N LEU A 197 -1.21 26.25 -0.91
CA LEU A 197 -0.90 25.13 -0.04
C LEU A 197 -1.88 23.98 -0.27
N THR A 198 -1.34 22.79 -0.39
CA THR A 198 -2.16 21.57 -0.28
C THR A 198 -2.68 21.51 1.15
N SER A 199 -3.98 21.41 1.30
CA SER A 199 -4.60 21.45 2.62
C SER A 199 -5.87 20.64 2.68
N GLN A 200 -6.10 20.06 3.86
CA GLN A 200 -7.37 19.46 4.25
C GLN A 200 -7.90 20.22 5.46
N PHE A 201 -9.20 20.33 5.60
CA PHE A 201 -9.78 21.12 6.69
C PHE A 201 -11.06 20.50 7.24
N LEU A 202 -11.27 20.75 8.52
CA LEU A 202 -12.50 20.45 9.27
C LEU A 202 -13.02 21.72 9.92
N VAL A 203 -14.27 22.06 9.62
CA VAL A 203 -15.00 23.15 10.30
C VAL A 203 -16.04 22.51 11.22
N SER A 204 -15.86 22.62 12.53
CA SER A 204 -16.79 22.04 13.49
C SER A 204 -18.11 22.82 13.56
N GLY A 205 -19.24 22.10 13.67
CA GLY A 205 -20.57 22.73 13.79
C GLY A 205 -20.87 23.36 15.15
N ARG A 206 -20.11 22.99 16.19
CA ARG A 206 -20.29 23.48 17.57
C ARG A 206 -19.21 24.52 17.88
N GLY A 207 -19.57 25.77 17.88
CA GLY A 207 -18.71 26.88 18.29
C GLY A 207 -19.52 27.96 19.01
N ASP A 208 -18.83 28.95 19.50
CA ASP A 208 -19.46 30.18 20.03
C ASP A 208 -20.29 30.84 18.90
N LYS A 209 -21.35 31.57 19.25
CA LYS A 209 -22.29 32.20 18.29
C LYS A 209 -21.59 32.98 17.17
N ASN A 210 -20.39 33.45 17.42
CA ASN A 210 -19.62 34.29 16.48
C ASN A 210 -18.45 33.60 15.75
N LEU A 211 -18.09 32.37 16.12
CA LEU A 211 -16.92 31.68 15.53
C LEU A 211 -17.09 30.17 15.52
N ARG A 212 -16.65 29.54 14.45
CA ARG A 212 -16.59 28.08 14.31
C ARG A 212 -15.14 27.62 14.35
N PRO A 213 -14.76 26.66 15.20
CA PRO A 213 -13.44 26.05 15.19
C PRO A 213 -13.13 25.49 13.81
N CYS A 214 -11.93 25.75 13.34
CA CYS A 214 -11.42 25.27 12.07
C CYS A 214 -10.05 24.63 12.28
N HIS A 215 -9.90 23.39 11.86
CA HIS A 215 -8.67 22.64 11.90
C HIS A 215 -8.19 22.40 10.48
N LEU A 216 -6.91 22.61 10.23
CA LEU A 216 -6.31 22.44 8.92
C LEU A 216 -5.10 21.51 9.04
N ILE A 217 -4.93 20.61 8.09
CA ILE A 217 -3.65 19.95 7.85
C ILE A 217 -3.10 20.61 6.59
N VAL A 218 -1.99 21.33 6.74
CA VAL A 218 -1.33 22.06 5.65
C VAL A 218 0.00 21.42 5.30
N GLU A 219 0.30 21.36 4.02
CA GLU A 219 1.57 20.84 3.49
C GLU A 219 2.44 22.03 3.05
N CYS A 220 3.60 22.19 3.69
CA CYS A 220 4.58 23.22 3.39
C CYS A 220 5.96 22.85 3.93
N ALA A 221 7.01 23.10 3.15
CA ALA A 221 8.40 22.85 3.58
C ALA A 221 8.80 23.68 4.80
N ARG A 222 8.27 24.91 4.91
CA ARG A 222 8.40 25.80 6.07
C ARG A 222 7.06 26.45 6.32
N LEU A 223 6.70 26.56 7.59
CA LEU A 223 5.49 27.28 7.98
C LEU A 223 5.58 28.76 7.55
N PRO A 224 4.59 29.26 6.81
CA PRO A 224 4.51 30.67 6.44
C PRO A 224 4.24 31.53 7.68
N HIS A 225 4.48 32.82 7.60
CA HIS A 225 4.12 33.73 8.70
C HIS A 225 2.61 33.96 8.80
N SER A 226 1.90 33.81 7.69
CA SER A 226 0.45 33.89 7.68
C SER A 226 -0.16 32.85 6.71
N LEU A 227 -1.34 32.35 7.07
CA LEU A 227 -2.21 31.56 6.19
C LEU A 227 -3.35 32.46 5.72
N VAL A 228 -3.64 32.42 4.44
CA VAL A 228 -4.77 33.12 3.84
C VAL A 228 -5.81 32.06 3.44
N LEU A 229 -6.95 32.07 4.11
CA LEU A 229 -8.07 31.18 3.85
C LEU A 229 -9.00 31.88 2.86
N GLN A 230 -9.24 31.27 1.71
CA GLN A 230 -10.22 31.73 0.73
C GLN A 230 -11.49 30.90 0.85
N GLY A 231 -12.59 31.56 1.18
CA GLY A 231 -13.91 30.97 1.22
C GLY A 231 -14.81 31.53 0.12
N LYS A 232 -15.99 30.92 -0.05
CA LYS A 232 -16.97 31.40 -1.03
C LYS A 232 -17.48 32.82 -0.75
N ARG A 233 -17.44 33.26 0.51
CA ARG A 233 -18.02 34.55 0.94
C ARG A 233 -17.04 35.45 1.69
N GLY A 234 -15.76 35.12 1.69
CA GLY A 234 -14.76 35.93 2.41
C GLY A 234 -13.35 35.43 2.25
N ILE A 235 -12.42 36.29 2.65
CA ILE A 235 -11.01 35.98 2.78
C ILE A 235 -10.59 36.29 4.20
N ALA A 236 -9.87 35.39 4.83
CA ALA A 236 -9.45 35.51 6.22
C ALA A 236 -7.95 35.25 6.36
N VAL A 237 -7.28 36.21 7.00
CA VAL A 237 -5.85 36.09 7.32
C VAL A 237 -5.68 35.47 8.69
N ARG A 238 -4.72 34.58 8.81
CA ARG A 238 -4.36 33.83 10.01
C ARG A 238 -2.87 33.97 10.26
N GLU A 239 -2.48 34.76 11.22
CA GLU A 239 -1.08 34.86 11.65
C GLU A 239 -0.67 33.58 12.35
N VAL A 240 0.37 32.94 11.84
CA VAL A 240 0.88 31.68 12.44
C VAL A 240 1.70 32.05 13.68
N ALA A 241 1.28 31.52 14.83
CA ALA A 241 1.96 31.78 16.09
C ALA A 241 3.43 31.38 16.01
N ARG A 242 4.33 32.30 16.34
CA ARG A 242 5.77 32.03 16.43
C ARG A 242 6.07 31.21 17.68
N GLY A 243 6.90 30.18 17.55
CA GLY A 243 7.30 29.31 18.65
C GLY A 243 7.21 27.85 18.29
N ASN A 244 7.52 27.00 19.26
CA ASN A 244 7.39 25.56 19.07
C ASN A 244 5.91 25.16 18.99
N PRO A 245 5.58 24.12 18.18
CA PRO A 245 4.25 23.54 18.20
C PRO A 245 3.82 23.18 19.63
N ARG A 246 2.51 23.26 19.91
CA ARG A 246 1.96 22.93 21.23
C ARG A 246 2.31 21.51 21.67
N TYR A 247 2.37 20.59 20.71
CA TYR A 247 2.77 19.18 20.93
C TYR A 247 3.96 18.85 20.02
N PRO A 248 4.92 18.05 20.53
CA PRO A 248 6.14 17.71 19.76
C PRO A 248 5.83 16.83 18.52
N ASN A 249 4.77 16.07 18.57
CA ASN A 249 4.33 15.18 17.48
C ASN A 249 2.84 14.85 17.59
N LEU A 250 2.33 14.16 16.58
CA LEU A 250 0.93 13.80 16.49
C LEU A 250 0.51 12.78 17.57
N GLN A 251 1.39 11.88 17.99
CA GLN A 251 1.12 10.92 19.06
C GLN A 251 0.86 11.61 20.40
N ALA A 252 1.67 12.63 20.74
CA ALA A 252 1.47 13.44 21.95
C ALA A 252 0.15 14.20 21.89
N TRP A 253 -0.17 14.80 20.74
CA TRP A 253 -1.45 15.46 20.52
C TRP A 253 -2.64 14.51 20.66
N TRP A 254 -2.53 13.29 20.11
CA TRP A 254 -3.58 12.27 20.15
C TRP A 254 -3.87 11.74 21.54
N SER A 255 -2.82 11.56 22.33
CA SER A 255 -2.90 10.99 23.68
C SER A 255 -3.53 11.93 24.71
N GLU A 256 -3.58 13.25 24.41
CA GLU A 256 -4.27 14.20 25.29
C GLU A 256 -5.79 13.96 25.24
N GLY A 257 -6.38 13.64 26.39
CA GLY A 257 -7.80 13.37 26.51
C GLY A 257 -8.70 14.54 26.12
N GLY A 258 -9.97 14.25 25.79
CA GLY A 258 -10.99 15.29 25.57
C GLY A 258 -11.10 15.83 24.15
N ARG A 259 -10.39 15.29 23.16
CA ARG A 259 -10.56 15.66 21.75
C ARG A 259 -11.91 15.20 21.21
N ALA A 260 -12.60 16.09 20.46
CA ALA A 260 -13.86 15.74 19.82
C ALA A 260 -13.71 14.57 18.84
N PRO A 261 -14.66 13.62 18.83
CA PRO A 261 -14.58 12.46 17.95
C PRO A 261 -14.46 12.79 16.45
N ASP A 262 -15.15 13.85 15.99
CA ASP A 262 -15.10 14.35 14.61
C ASP A 262 -13.70 14.86 14.23
N LEU A 263 -13.00 15.49 15.15
CA LEU A 263 -11.63 15.95 14.93
C LEU A 263 -10.64 14.78 14.85
N ARG A 264 -10.82 13.76 15.69
CA ARG A 264 -10.02 12.54 15.60
C ARG A 264 -10.27 11.78 14.28
N GLU A 265 -11.54 11.68 13.88
CA GLU A 265 -11.92 11.11 12.60
C GLU A 265 -11.29 11.87 11.43
N PHE A 266 -11.33 13.19 11.44
CA PHE A 266 -10.69 14.04 10.44
C PHE A 266 -9.19 13.75 10.32
N VAL A 267 -8.46 13.70 11.46
CA VAL A 267 -7.01 13.41 11.45
C VAL A 267 -6.73 12.03 10.88
N VAL A 268 -7.47 11.00 11.30
CA VAL A 268 -7.32 9.63 10.80
C VAL A 268 -7.59 9.57 9.29
N ARG A 269 -8.64 10.20 8.82
CA ARG A 269 -8.99 10.27 7.39
C ARG A 269 -7.91 11.00 6.58
N SER A 270 -7.41 12.10 7.10
CA SER A 270 -6.35 12.87 6.45
C SER A 270 -5.06 12.07 6.31
N LEU A 271 -4.70 11.29 7.33
CA LEU A 271 -3.54 10.39 7.29
C LEU A 271 -3.69 9.31 6.21
N SER A 272 -4.91 8.82 5.94
CA SER A 272 -5.13 7.77 4.94
C SER A 272 -4.75 8.19 3.52
N GLY A 273 -4.94 9.45 3.20
CA GLY A 273 -4.57 10.01 1.89
C GLY A 273 -3.09 10.38 1.76
N MET A 274 -2.27 10.18 2.80
CA MET A 274 -0.85 10.50 2.76
C MET A 274 -0.04 9.33 2.19
N PRO A 275 0.86 9.56 1.23
CA PRO A 275 1.82 8.55 0.81
C PRO A 275 2.73 8.19 1.99
N GLU A 276 3.31 7.01 1.96
CA GLU A 276 4.32 6.48 2.89
C GLU A 276 4.08 6.73 4.40
N GLY A 277 3.69 5.69 5.11
CA GLY A 277 3.58 5.69 6.59
C GLY A 277 2.30 6.31 7.18
N GLY A 278 1.52 7.08 6.43
CA GLY A 278 0.32 7.73 6.95
C GLY A 278 -0.72 6.76 7.49
N ALA A 279 -0.98 5.67 6.77
CA ALA A 279 -1.91 4.64 7.21
C ALA A 279 -1.39 3.86 8.43
N ALA A 280 -0.08 3.57 8.50
CA ALA A 280 0.53 2.94 9.67
C ALA A 280 0.41 3.84 10.91
N MET A 281 0.64 5.15 10.76
CA MET A 281 0.45 6.12 11.82
C MET A 281 -0.99 6.20 12.30
N ALA A 282 -1.97 6.16 11.40
CA ALA A 282 -3.38 6.16 11.76
C ALA A 282 -3.78 4.91 12.56
N VAL A 283 -3.22 3.75 12.21
CA VAL A 283 -3.40 2.52 13.00
C VAL A 283 -2.74 2.63 14.38
N ASP A 284 -1.50 3.15 14.45
CA ASP A 284 -0.80 3.38 15.74
C ASP A 284 -1.61 4.30 16.66
N LEU A 285 -2.13 5.41 16.14
CA LEU A 285 -2.96 6.34 16.93
C LEU A 285 -4.23 5.67 17.48
N GLN A 286 -4.90 4.87 16.66
CA GLN A 286 -6.11 4.17 17.07
C GLN A 286 -5.83 3.05 18.09
N LEU A 287 -4.68 2.38 17.99
CA LEU A 287 -4.26 1.40 19.00
C LEU A 287 -3.97 2.04 20.36
N ARG A 288 -3.40 3.26 20.38
CA ARG A 288 -3.11 4.01 21.63
C ARG A 288 -4.35 4.55 22.31
N ALA A 289 -5.26 5.12 21.55
CA ALA A 289 -6.52 5.66 22.06
C ALA A 289 -7.62 5.45 21.01
N PRO A 290 -8.28 4.29 21.01
CA PRO A 290 -9.29 3.96 20.03
C PRO A 290 -10.45 4.95 20.08
N LEU A 291 -11.06 5.16 18.92
CA LEU A 291 -12.29 5.91 18.85
C LEU A 291 -13.37 5.19 19.67
N PRO A 292 -14.24 5.90 20.37
CA PRO A 292 -15.24 5.28 21.22
C PRO A 292 -16.15 4.36 20.41
N SER A 293 -16.12 3.07 20.75
CA SER A 293 -17.06 2.09 20.20
C SER A 293 -18.34 2.09 21.04
N ARG A 294 -19.49 2.11 20.39
CA ARG A 294 -20.75 1.88 21.08
C ARG A 294 -20.98 0.38 21.19
N GLN A 295 -20.81 -0.19 22.36
CA GLN A 295 -21.20 -1.58 22.60
C GLN A 295 -22.71 -1.71 22.45
N VAL A 296 -23.13 -2.62 21.59
CA VAL A 296 -24.52 -2.95 21.36
C VAL A 296 -24.89 -4.19 22.17
N GLY A 297 -25.81 -4.01 23.10
CA GLY A 297 -26.50 -5.09 23.79
C GLY A 297 -25.69 -5.87 24.86
N LYS A 298 -25.81 -5.50 26.10
CA LYS A 298 -25.27 -6.25 27.24
C LYS A 298 -26.12 -7.47 27.67
N SER A 299 -27.36 -7.56 27.19
CA SER A 299 -28.25 -8.67 27.51
C SER A 299 -28.00 -9.88 26.60
N PRO A 300 -27.90 -11.12 27.17
CA PRO A 300 -27.73 -12.33 26.36
C PRO A 300 -28.91 -12.60 25.41
N MET A 301 -30.07 -11.97 25.63
CA MET A 301 -31.26 -12.09 24.77
C MET A 301 -31.28 -11.07 23.62
N HIS A 302 -30.38 -10.10 23.55
CA HIS A 302 -30.33 -9.17 22.45
C HIS A 302 -29.44 -9.69 21.30
N PRO A 303 -29.81 -9.49 20.04
CA PRO A 303 -28.93 -9.75 18.92
C PRO A 303 -27.70 -8.84 19.00
N ALA A 304 -26.55 -9.42 18.73
CA ALA A 304 -25.27 -8.73 18.76
C ALA A 304 -24.38 -9.19 17.60
N ALA A 305 -23.53 -8.30 17.12
CA ALA A 305 -22.48 -8.63 16.18
C ALA A 305 -21.23 -7.79 16.48
N GLU A 306 -20.08 -8.33 16.14
CA GLU A 306 -18.81 -7.61 16.17
C GLU A 306 -18.04 -7.90 14.89
N VAL A 307 -17.44 -6.88 14.30
CA VAL A 307 -16.50 -7.01 13.18
C VAL A 307 -15.12 -6.81 13.75
N ASP A 308 -14.28 -7.84 13.75
CA ASP A 308 -12.93 -7.80 14.30
C ASP A 308 -11.85 -7.90 13.21
N LEU A 309 -12.24 -8.21 11.97
CA LEU A 309 -11.43 -8.25 10.77
C LEU A 309 -12.08 -7.38 9.70
N ALA A 310 -11.33 -6.42 9.15
CA ALA A 310 -11.77 -5.59 8.04
C ALA A 310 -10.55 -5.11 7.23
N LEU A 311 -10.16 -5.85 6.20
CA LEU A 311 -8.98 -5.60 5.40
C LEU A 311 -9.37 -5.11 4.00
N ALA A 312 -8.94 -3.90 3.65
CA ALA A 312 -9.00 -3.42 2.26
C ALA A 312 -7.87 -4.06 1.45
N LEU A 313 -8.24 -4.74 0.41
CA LEU A 313 -7.35 -5.42 -0.51
C LEU A 313 -7.61 -4.92 -1.93
N SER A 314 -6.68 -5.17 -2.87
CA SER A 314 -6.79 -4.62 -4.23
C SER A 314 -8.04 -5.10 -4.98
N GLY A 315 -8.49 -6.32 -4.70
CA GLY A 315 -9.66 -6.92 -5.33
C GLY A 315 -10.94 -6.84 -4.51
N GLY A 316 -10.92 -6.25 -3.30
CA GLY A 316 -12.12 -6.20 -2.48
C GLY A 316 -11.88 -5.94 -1.00
N LEU A 317 -12.92 -6.17 -0.21
CA LEU A 317 -12.91 -6.08 1.25
C LEU A 317 -13.05 -7.48 1.83
N LEU A 318 -12.10 -7.88 2.67
CA LEU A 318 -12.26 -9.02 3.57
C LEU A 318 -12.79 -8.50 4.91
N ALA A 319 -13.96 -8.96 5.32
CA ALA A 319 -14.55 -8.68 6.62
C ALA A 319 -14.80 -9.97 7.38
N GLY A 320 -14.69 -9.93 8.71
CA GLY A 320 -14.99 -11.07 9.56
C GLY A 320 -15.27 -10.67 10.99
N GLY A 321 -15.88 -11.57 11.72
CA GLY A 321 -16.28 -11.34 13.09
C GLY A 321 -17.19 -12.44 13.61
N TRP A 322 -18.11 -12.05 14.47
CA TRP A 322 -19.10 -12.97 15.01
C TRP A 322 -20.48 -12.30 15.13
N SER A 323 -21.50 -13.11 15.11
CA SER A 323 -22.88 -12.72 15.36
C SER A 323 -23.52 -13.65 16.41
N ARG A 324 -24.50 -13.12 17.11
CA ARG A 324 -25.36 -13.85 18.03
C ARG A 324 -26.79 -13.38 17.87
N ASP A 325 -27.68 -14.27 17.51
CA ASP A 325 -29.08 -13.96 17.32
C ASP A 325 -30.00 -14.97 18.00
N PRO A 326 -30.18 -14.89 19.34
CA PRO A 326 -31.04 -15.81 20.08
C PRO A 326 -32.51 -15.61 19.76
N THR A 327 -32.88 -14.54 19.08
CA THR A 327 -34.30 -14.16 18.81
C THR A 327 -34.67 -14.29 17.34
N GLY A 328 -33.74 -14.61 16.44
CA GLY A 328 -34.00 -14.77 15.00
C GLY A 328 -34.37 -13.47 14.28
N ILE A 329 -33.90 -12.32 14.79
CA ILE A 329 -34.20 -10.99 14.20
C ILE A 329 -33.02 -10.31 13.54
N LEU A 330 -31.85 -10.92 13.52
CA LEU A 330 -30.69 -10.42 12.80
C LEU A 330 -30.87 -10.72 11.31
N ALA A 331 -30.95 -9.67 10.50
CA ALA A 331 -31.08 -9.79 9.05
C ALA A 331 -29.73 -9.79 8.32
N GLY A 332 -28.64 -9.35 8.96
CA GLY A 332 -27.29 -9.37 8.40
C GLY A 332 -26.40 -8.26 8.93
N VAL A 333 -25.19 -8.20 8.34
CA VAL A 333 -24.19 -7.16 8.58
C VAL A 333 -23.86 -6.48 7.25
N ASP A 334 -23.84 -5.17 7.25
CA ASP A 334 -23.55 -4.37 6.06
C ASP A 334 -22.26 -3.59 6.23
N TYR A 335 -21.53 -3.41 5.15
CA TYR A 335 -20.44 -2.44 5.01
C TYR A 335 -20.99 -1.14 4.41
N LEU A 336 -20.59 0.00 4.97
CA LEU A 336 -21.00 1.33 4.51
C LEU A 336 -19.80 2.02 3.85
N LYS A 337 -19.91 2.29 2.54
CA LYS A 337 -18.92 3.09 1.81
C LYS A 337 -18.96 4.56 2.26
N GLU A 338 -17.91 5.30 1.95
CA GLU A 338 -17.83 6.74 2.24
C GLU A 338 -18.91 7.57 1.54
N ASP A 339 -19.35 7.14 0.36
CA ASP A 339 -20.45 7.75 -0.42
C ASP A 339 -21.85 7.44 0.11
N GLY A 340 -21.95 6.65 1.18
CA GLY A 340 -23.20 6.21 1.79
C GLY A 340 -23.79 4.93 1.18
N THR A 341 -23.15 4.33 0.19
CA THR A 341 -23.59 3.05 -0.39
C THR A 341 -23.51 1.94 0.65
N VAL A 342 -24.61 1.19 0.81
CA VAL A 342 -24.71 0.04 1.73
C VAL A 342 -24.41 -1.25 0.96
N MET A 343 -23.47 -2.03 1.44
CA MET A 343 -23.08 -3.31 0.86
C MET A 343 -23.30 -4.45 1.86
N PRO A 344 -24.30 -5.32 1.66
CA PRO A 344 -24.53 -6.46 2.53
C PRO A 344 -23.38 -7.46 2.47
N LEU A 345 -22.97 -7.98 3.61
CA LEU A 345 -21.98 -9.06 3.72
C LEU A 345 -22.62 -10.44 3.62
N ASP A 346 -23.85 -10.57 4.05
CA ASP A 346 -24.60 -11.83 4.23
C ASP A 346 -24.81 -12.64 2.92
N GLY A 347 -24.71 -12.00 1.76
CA GLY A 347 -24.73 -12.71 0.46
C GLY A 347 -23.43 -13.41 0.08
N ASN A 348 -22.32 -13.09 0.76
CA ASN A 348 -20.97 -13.53 0.42
C ASN A 348 -20.16 -13.97 1.65
N TRP A 349 -20.81 -14.41 2.69
CA TRP A 349 -20.12 -14.83 3.89
C TRP A 349 -20.11 -16.34 4.09
N TYR A 350 -19.13 -16.81 4.85
CA TYR A 350 -18.98 -18.18 5.31
C TYR A 350 -19.12 -18.21 6.83
N GLU A 351 -20.02 -19.04 7.32
CA GLU A 351 -20.31 -19.16 8.75
C GLU A 351 -19.67 -20.42 9.35
N PHE A 352 -19.30 -20.31 10.63
CA PHE A 352 -18.73 -21.41 11.39
C PHE A 352 -19.04 -21.25 12.90
N PRO A 353 -19.09 -22.34 13.65
CA PRO A 353 -19.22 -22.29 15.11
C PRO A 353 -18.02 -21.55 15.75
N ALA A 354 -18.32 -20.61 16.62
CA ALA A 354 -17.31 -19.82 17.32
C ALA A 354 -17.74 -19.53 18.76
N TRP A 355 -16.86 -18.88 19.52
CA TRP A 355 -17.19 -18.40 20.86
C TRP A 355 -16.68 -16.98 21.04
N ALA A 356 -17.45 -16.16 21.75
CA ALA A 356 -17.05 -14.82 22.16
C ALA A 356 -16.78 -14.80 23.67
N ARG A 357 -15.89 -13.89 24.10
CA ARG A 357 -15.71 -13.63 25.54
C ARG A 357 -16.98 -13.02 26.09
N GLY A 358 -17.48 -13.58 27.20
CA GLY A 358 -18.59 -13.00 27.90
C GLY A 358 -18.20 -11.74 28.69
N THR A 359 -19.15 -11.23 29.48
CA THR A 359 -18.95 -10.04 30.32
C THR A 359 -17.94 -10.26 31.46
N ASP A 360 -17.73 -11.49 31.85
CA ASP A 360 -16.73 -11.90 32.84
C ASP A 360 -15.54 -12.54 32.11
N GLU A 361 -14.31 -12.31 32.56
CA GLU A 361 -13.06 -12.75 31.89
C GLU A 361 -13.00 -14.27 31.63
N ASN A 362 -13.76 -15.08 32.39
CA ASN A 362 -13.81 -16.54 32.31
C ASN A 362 -15.07 -17.10 31.62
N SER A 363 -16.04 -16.26 31.24
CA SER A 363 -17.25 -16.73 30.57
C SER A 363 -17.08 -16.77 29.06
N ARG A 364 -17.49 -17.89 28.45
CA ARG A 364 -17.57 -18.08 27.01
C ARG A 364 -19.04 -18.14 26.61
N THR A 365 -19.35 -17.45 25.49
CA THR A 365 -20.70 -17.51 24.92
C THR A 365 -20.57 -18.07 23.51
N ASP A 366 -21.34 -19.07 23.15
CA ASP A 366 -21.43 -19.62 21.82
C ASP A 366 -22.02 -18.56 20.89
N VAL A 367 -21.36 -18.40 19.76
CA VAL A 367 -21.72 -17.42 18.72
C VAL A 367 -21.47 -18.04 17.33
N THR A 368 -22.03 -17.45 16.30
CA THR A 368 -21.70 -17.78 14.93
C THR A 368 -20.56 -16.87 14.44
N GLY A 369 -19.40 -17.46 14.15
CA GLY A 369 -18.32 -16.76 13.45
C GLY A 369 -18.67 -16.60 11.98
N PHE A 370 -18.24 -15.50 11.38
CA PHE A 370 -18.40 -15.28 9.94
C PHE A 370 -17.14 -14.64 9.33
N VAL A 371 -16.88 -14.96 8.07
CA VAL A 371 -15.97 -14.25 7.20
C VAL A 371 -16.65 -14.01 5.86
N ALA A 372 -16.41 -12.86 5.25
CA ALA A 372 -17.00 -12.45 3.99
C ALA A 372 -15.95 -11.83 3.07
N TRP A 373 -16.02 -12.13 1.79
CA TRP A 373 -15.28 -11.46 0.75
C TRP A 373 -16.22 -10.65 -0.12
N LEU A 374 -16.08 -9.33 -0.11
CA LEU A 374 -16.79 -8.42 -1.01
C LEU A 374 -15.86 -8.05 -2.16
N PRO A 375 -16.04 -8.57 -3.36
CA PRO A 375 -15.31 -8.11 -4.53
C PRO A 375 -15.69 -6.67 -4.85
N LEU A 376 -14.71 -5.83 -5.15
CA LEU A 376 -14.90 -4.42 -5.50
C LEU A 376 -14.15 -4.10 -6.79
N ASN A 377 -14.80 -3.38 -7.69
CA ASN A 377 -14.21 -2.98 -8.96
C ASN A 377 -13.13 -1.89 -8.81
N GLU A 378 -13.21 -1.13 -7.72
CA GLU A 378 -12.23 -0.11 -7.38
C GLU A 378 -11.52 -0.48 -6.08
N PRO A 379 -10.18 -0.36 -6.02
CA PRO A 379 -9.45 -0.61 -4.79
C PRO A 379 -9.92 0.34 -3.70
N LEU A 380 -10.30 -0.20 -2.56
CA LEU A 380 -10.48 0.59 -1.36
C LEU A 380 -9.12 1.13 -0.94
N GLY A 381 -9.03 2.41 -0.63
CA GLY A 381 -7.91 2.97 0.10
C GLY A 381 -7.74 2.27 1.45
N ALA A 382 -6.65 2.57 2.18
CA ALA A 382 -6.47 2.03 3.51
C ALA A 382 -7.69 2.34 4.38
N LEU A 383 -8.41 1.30 4.83
CA LEU A 383 -9.58 1.45 5.69
C LEU A 383 -9.11 1.78 7.10
N LEU A 384 -9.06 3.05 7.42
CA LEU A 384 -8.68 3.52 8.75
C LEU A 384 -9.85 3.52 9.73
N GLN A 385 -11.05 3.68 9.21
CA GLN A 385 -12.31 3.54 9.95
C GLN A 385 -13.36 2.92 9.05
N PRO A 386 -13.29 1.60 8.80
CA PRO A 386 -14.38 0.94 8.10
C PRO A 386 -15.66 1.10 8.92
N ARG A 387 -16.76 1.45 8.25
CA ARG A 387 -18.06 1.59 8.86
C ARG A 387 -18.87 0.35 8.56
N PHE A 388 -19.38 -0.28 9.61
CA PHE A 388 -20.30 -1.39 9.48
C PHE A 388 -21.58 -1.10 10.25
N GLN A 389 -22.64 -1.82 9.92
CA GLN A 389 -23.87 -1.81 10.68
C GLN A 389 -24.45 -3.21 10.75
N MET A 390 -25.07 -3.53 11.88
CA MET A 390 -25.93 -4.69 12.04
C MET A 390 -27.32 -4.29 11.61
N ARG A 391 -27.94 -5.06 10.72
CA ARG A 391 -29.29 -4.86 10.21
C ARG A 391 -30.24 -5.85 10.85
N LEU A 392 -31.36 -5.37 11.34
CA LEU A 392 -32.43 -6.18 11.96
C LEU A 392 -33.59 -6.39 10.97
N ALA A 393 -34.35 -7.45 11.15
CA ALA A 393 -35.56 -7.77 10.35
C ALA A 393 -36.62 -6.68 10.38
N SER A 394 -36.63 -5.83 11.42
CA SER A 394 -37.49 -4.64 11.50
C SER A 394 -37.05 -3.50 10.61
N GLY A 395 -35.92 -3.60 9.90
CA GLY A 395 -35.28 -2.50 9.19
C GLY A 395 -34.44 -1.57 10.05
N ALA A 396 -34.44 -1.74 11.37
CA ALA A 396 -33.59 -0.98 12.26
C ALA A 396 -32.10 -1.38 12.04
N VAL A 397 -31.20 -0.40 12.11
CA VAL A 397 -29.76 -0.60 11.97
C VAL A 397 -29.02 -0.16 13.22
N LYS A 398 -27.91 -0.85 13.55
CA LYS A 398 -27.04 -0.50 14.64
C LYS A 398 -25.59 -0.43 14.15
N PRO A 399 -24.88 0.69 14.39
CA PRO A 399 -23.52 0.84 13.93
C PRO A 399 -22.59 -0.15 14.65
N LEU A 400 -21.63 -0.70 13.88
CA LEU A 400 -20.55 -1.54 14.35
C LEU A 400 -19.22 -0.86 14.01
N VAL A 401 -18.31 -0.81 14.98
CA VAL A 401 -17.00 -0.23 14.82
C VAL A 401 -15.96 -1.35 14.98
N PRO A 402 -15.29 -1.74 13.89
CA PRO A 402 -14.27 -2.79 13.95
C PRO A 402 -13.04 -2.31 14.71
N LYS A 403 -12.28 -3.27 15.22
CA LYS A 403 -10.98 -3.00 15.84
C LYS A 403 -10.00 -2.48 14.76
N PRO A 404 -8.98 -1.69 15.17
CA PRO A 404 -7.93 -1.26 14.26
C PRO A 404 -7.25 -2.46 13.59
N GLN A 405 -6.96 -2.34 12.30
CA GLN A 405 -6.40 -3.40 11.48
C GLN A 405 -4.92 -3.16 11.22
N PRO A 406 -4.10 -4.22 11.08
CA PRO A 406 -2.71 -4.08 10.72
C PRO A 406 -2.59 -3.57 9.27
N PHE A 407 -1.58 -2.78 9.02
CA PHE A 407 -1.25 -2.28 7.68
C PHE A 407 -0.19 -3.14 6.99
N GLU A 408 0.71 -3.73 7.76
CA GLU A 408 1.83 -4.51 7.25
C GLU A 408 1.33 -5.84 6.63
N PRO A 409 1.71 -6.16 5.36
CA PRO A 409 1.15 -7.30 4.64
C PRO A 409 1.36 -8.66 5.30
N THR A 410 2.50 -8.91 5.94
CA THR A 410 2.75 -10.18 6.65
C THR A 410 1.79 -10.35 7.81
N THR A 411 1.50 -9.27 8.54
CA THR A 411 0.53 -9.29 9.64
C THR A 411 -0.89 -9.45 9.12
N GLN A 412 -1.23 -8.84 7.97
CA GLN A 412 -2.52 -9.05 7.30
C GLN A 412 -2.68 -10.51 6.89
N ARG A 413 -1.68 -11.11 6.23
CA ARG A 413 -1.65 -12.53 5.89
C ARG A 413 -1.95 -13.42 7.10
N ASN A 414 -1.23 -13.19 8.19
CA ASN A 414 -1.40 -13.97 9.41
C ASN A 414 -2.80 -13.82 10.02
N ARG A 415 -3.42 -12.64 9.88
CA ARG A 415 -4.81 -12.44 10.29
C ARG A 415 -5.80 -13.17 9.40
N ILE A 416 -5.60 -13.18 8.10
CA ILE A 416 -6.43 -13.94 7.14
C ILE A 416 -6.36 -15.42 7.46
N LEU A 417 -5.17 -15.97 7.70
CA LEU A 417 -4.96 -17.37 8.07
C LEU A 417 -5.59 -17.76 9.41
N ARG A 418 -5.90 -16.80 10.28
CA ARG A 418 -6.57 -17.01 11.56
C ARG A 418 -8.06 -16.66 11.54
N ALA A 419 -8.58 -16.18 10.40
CA ALA A 419 -9.96 -15.73 10.30
C ALA A 419 -10.97 -16.86 10.42
N VAL A 420 -10.59 -18.07 10.03
CA VAL A 420 -11.39 -19.28 10.15
C VAL A 420 -10.58 -20.32 10.95
N PRO A 421 -11.19 -20.99 11.95
CA PRO A 421 -10.51 -22.06 12.66
C PRO A 421 -10.16 -23.24 11.72
N PRO A 422 -9.04 -23.95 11.92
CA PRO A 422 -8.58 -25.00 11.02
C PRO A 422 -9.61 -26.07 10.69
N GLN A 423 -10.41 -26.49 11.67
CA GLN A 423 -11.44 -27.51 11.47
C GLN A 423 -12.61 -27.07 10.58
N HIS A 424 -12.74 -25.78 10.33
CA HIS A 424 -13.75 -25.15 9.47
C HIS A 424 -13.17 -24.54 8.18
N ALA A 425 -11.84 -24.58 8.00
CA ALA A 425 -11.17 -24.08 6.80
C ALA A 425 -11.24 -25.14 5.70
N ILE A 426 -12.43 -25.30 5.09
CA ILE A 426 -12.74 -26.26 4.05
C ILE A 426 -12.77 -25.58 2.66
N ASP A 427 -12.94 -26.40 1.60
CA ASP A 427 -12.92 -25.94 0.21
C ASP A 427 -13.73 -24.66 -0.05
N GLN A 428 -14.97 -24.59 0.45
CA GLN A 428 -15.83 -23.44 0.28
C GLN A 428 -15.21 -22.15 0.89
N ALA A 429 -14.67 -22.24 2.11
CA ALA A 429 -14.04 -21.10 2.77
C ALA A 429 -12.80 -20.60 2.00
N PHE A 430 -11.99 -21.55 1.48
CA PHE A 430 -10.83 -21.20 0.67
C PHE A 430 -11.25 -20.57 -0.66
N ARG A 431 -12.06 -21.28 -1.44
CA ARG A 431 -12.43 -20.88 -2.80
C ARG A 431 -13.08 -19.49 -2.88
N THR A 432 -14.03 -19.21 -1.99
CA THR A 432 -14.85 -18.02 -2.10
C THR A 432 -14.31 -16.81 -1.32
N ILE A 433 -13.50 -17.04 -0.27
CA ILE A 433 -13.17 -15.98 0.68
C ILE A 433 -11.67 -15.87 0.95
N LEU A 434 -11.03 -16.96 1.46
CA LEU A 434 -9.65 -16.85 1.94
C LEU A 434 -8.64 -16.76 0.80
N ALA A 435 -8.81 -17.53 -0.28
CA ALA A 435 -7.86 -17.56 -1.39
C ALA A 435 -7.77 -16.22 -2.12
N PRO A 436 -8.87 -15.53 -2.50
CA PRO A 436 -8.77 -14.21 -3.12
C PRO A 436 -8.03 -13.20 -2.23
N ALA A 437 -8.27 -13.23 -0.92
CA ALA A 437 -7.63 -12.34 0.04
C ALA A 437 -6.14 -12.66 0.23
N LEU A 438 -5.78 -13.95 0.38
CA LEU A 438 -4.39 -14.38 0.53
C LEU A 438 -3.57 -14.08 -0.73
N GLN A 439 -4.11 -14.39 -1.92
CA GLN A 439 -3.45 -14.11 -3.19
C GLN A 439 -3.18 -12.61 -3.40
N ASP A 440 -4.09 -11.75 -2.96
CA ASP A 440 -3.86 -10.31 -3.04
C ASP A 440 -2.72 -9.86 -2.12
N VAL A 441 -2.73 -10.30 -0.87
CA VAL A 441 -1.68 -9.96 0.10
C VAL A 441 -0.33 -10.52 -0.34
N GLU A 442 -0.26 -11.78 -0.81
CA GLU A 442 0.98 -12.39 -1.29
C GLU A 442 1.52 -11.68 -2.53
N ARG A 443 0.66 -11.25 -3.45
CA ARG A 443 1.06 -10.44 -4.61
C ARG A 443 1.63 -9.07 -4.19
N ARG A 444 1.02 -8.40 -3.21
CA ARG A 444 1.52 -7.14 -2.67
C ARG A 444 2.85 -7.34 -1.92
N LEU A 445 2.93 -8.38 -1.12
CA LEU A 445 4.15 -8.75 -0.41
C LEU A 445 5.29 -9.05 -1.40
N GLY A 446 5.03 -9.86 -2.42
CA GLY A 446 6.01 -10.21 -3.45
C GLY A 446 6.61 -9.01 -4.20
N ARG A 447 5.84 -7.94 -4.39
CA ARG A 447 6.35 -6.69 -5.00
C ARG A 447 7.36 -5.93 -4.14
N THR A 448 7.41 -6.21 -2.86
CA THR A 448 8.29 -5.53 -1.89
C THR A 448 9.47 -6.39 -1.46
N ILE A 449 9.51 -7.66 -1.89
CA ILE A 449 10.56 -8.61 -1.56
C ILE A 449 11.54 -8.66 -2.72
N ASP A 450 12.80 -8.34 -2.45
CA ASP A 450 13.89 -8.45 -3.42
C ASP A 450 15.22 -8.69 -2.70
N VAL A 451 16.26 -8.89 -3.48
CA VAL A 451 17.63 -8.96 -2.99
C VAL A 451 18.09 -7.56 -2.61
N ASP A 452 18.52 -7.40 -1.38
CA ASP A 452 19.06 -6.15 -0.85
C ASP A 452 20.58 -6.05 -1.02
N TYR A 453 21.26 -7.17 -0.76
CA TYR A 453 22.70 -7.19 -0.70
C TYR A 453 23.30 -8.51 -1.16
N THR A 454 24.51 -8.48 -1.74
CA THR A 454 25.28 -9.69 -2.08
C THR A 454 26.73 -9.54 -1.66
N LYS A 455 27.32 -10.66 -1.24
CA LYS A 455 28.74 -10.72 -0.84
C LYS A 455 29.38 -12.00 -1.33
N ASP A 456 30.54 -11.85 -1.94
CA ASP A 456 31.36 -12.99 -2.36
C ASP A 456 32.46 -13.29 -1.30
N TYR A 457 32.66 -14.55 -1.01
CA TYR A 457 33.76 -15.07 -0.20
C TYR A 457 34.70 -15.84 -1.10
N GLY A 458 35.88 -15.30 -1.32
CA GLY A 458 36.87 -15.81 -2.26
C GLY A 458 36.57 -15.47 -3.73
N LEU A 459 37.43 -15.92 -4.62
CA LEU A 459 37.24 -15.72 -6.07
C LEU A 459 36.18 -16.69 -6.60
N PRO A 460 35.17 -16.17 -7.32
CA PRO A 460 34.13 -17.01 -7.88
C PRO A 460 34.72 -18.06 -8.85
N GLN A 461 34.21 -19.28 -8.81
CA GLN A 461 34.55 -20.32 -9.78
C GLN A 461 34.30 -19.84 -11.20
N GLN A 462 35.24 -20.02 -12.12
CA GLN A 462 35.13 -19.44 -13.46
C GLN A 462 34.02 -20.08 -14.31
N ALA A 463 33.85 -21.40 -14.23
CA ALA A 463 32.82 -22.12 -14.98
C ALA A 463 32.26 -23.29 -14.14
N PRO A 464 31.44 -23.03 -13.14
CA PRO A 464 30.88 -24.09 -12.35
C PRO A 464 29.93 -24.95 -13.19
N MET A 465 30.00 -26.27 -13.02
CA MET A 465 29.01 -27.19 -13.60
C MET A 465 27.68 -27.09 -12.81
N VAL A 466 27.79 -26.88 -11.49
CA VAL A 466 26.69 -26.95 -10.56
C VAL A 466 26.61 -25.67 -9.72
N SER A 467 25.40 -25.18 -9.53
CA SER A 467 25.11 -24.15 -8.53
C SER A 467 24.24 -24.74 -7.42
N ILE A 468 24.77 -24.74 -6.19
CA ILE A 468 24.03 -25.20 -5.00
C ILE A 468 23.41 -23.99 -4.34
N VAL A 469 22.09 -23.90 -4.31
CA VAL A 469 21.31 -22.84 -3.68
C VAL A 469 20.82 -23.33 -2.33
N VAL A 470 21.21 -22.63 -1.28
CA VAL A 470 20.87 -22.97 0.11
C VAL A 470 20.13 -21.81 0.77
N PRO A 471 18.81 -21.89 0.94
CA PRO A 471 18.06 -20.87 1.68
C PRO A 471 18.34 -20.99 3.18
N LEU A 472 18.52 -19.82 3.84
CA LEU A 472 18.79 -19.71 5.28
C LEU A 472 17.64 -18.93 5.95
N TYR A 473 17.06 -19.53 6.98
CA TYR A 473 16.04 -18.86 7.79
C TYR A 473 16.28 -19.10 9.28
N ARG A 474 16.77 -18.08 9.99
CA ARG A 474 16.94 -17.99 11.45
C ARG A 474 17.76 -19.10 12.14
N VAL A 475 18.12 -20.18 11.47
CA VAL A 475 18.85 -21.31 12.04
C VAL A 475 20.11 -21.56 11.23
N LEU A 476 21.26 -21.38 11.85
CA LEU A 476 22.58 -21.55 11.24
C LEU A 476 23.33 -22.77 11.79
N ASP A 477 22.73 -23.52 12.71
CA ASP A 477 23.37 -24.59 13.49
C ASP A 477 24.01 -25.70 12.61
N PHE A 478 23.38 -26.02 11.48
CA PHE A 478 23.82 -27.09 10.58
C PHE A 478 24.84 -26.66 9.54
N LEU A 479 25.03 -25.35 9.31
CA LEU A 479 25.93 -24.85 8.27
C LEU A 479 27.37 -25.36 8.43
N ARG A 480 27.85 -25.47 9.67
CA ARG A 480 29.20 -26.00 9.93
C ARG A 480 29.38 -27.42 9.43
N PHE A 481 28.38 -28.28 9.63
CA PHE A 481 28.41 -29.67 9.20
C PHE A 481 28.26 -29.79 7.70
N GLN A 482 27.35 -29.03 7.13
CA GLN A 482 27.10 -29.00 5.70
C GLN A 482 28.34 -28.50 4.94
N LEU A 483 28.90 -27.34 5.35
CA LEU A 483 30.08 -26.76 4.72
C LEU A 483 31.34 -27.65 4.88
N SER A 484 31.51 -28.24 6.06
CA SER A 484 32.64 -29.17 6.26
C SER A 484 32.51 -30.41 5.36
N GLY A 485 31.31 -30.96 5.24
CA GLY A 485 31.03 -32.07 4.32
C GLY A 485 31.27 -31.70 2.85
N MET A 486 30.89 -30.50 2.43
CA MET A 486 31.15 -30.00 1.07
C MET A 486 32.64 -29.72 0.83
N ALA A 487 33.34 -29.17 1.81
CA ALA A 487 34.78 -28.87 1.71
C ALA A 487 35.67 -30.10 1.57
N THR A 488 35.24 -31.22 2.15
CA THR A 488 35.98 -32.51 2.06
C THR A 488 35.73 -33.26 0.74
N ASP A 489 34.82 -32.82 -0.12
CA ASP A 489 34.58 -33.40 -1.43
C ASP A 489 35.39 -32.65 -2.52
N PRO A 490 36.50 -33.24 -3.04
CA PRO A 490 37.37 -32.57 -4.01
C PRO A 490 36.69 -32.32 -5.37
N TRP A 491 35.68 -33.10 -5.70
CA TRP A 491 34.94 -32.87 -6.94
C TRP A 491 34.02 -31.69 -6.81
N LEU A 492 33.27 -31.59 -5.70
CA LEU A 492 32.39 -30.47 -5.40
C LEU A 492 33.19 -29.17 -5.38
N ALA A 493 34.31 -29.13 -4.67
CA ALA A 493 35.16 -27.94 -4.57
C ALA A 493 35.63 -27.43 -5.95
N ARG A 494 35.76 -28.29 -6.96
CA ARG A 494 36.23 -27.91 -8.30
C ARG A 494 35.10 -27.61 -9.29
N ASN A 495 33.91 -28.16 -9.08
CA ASN A 495 32.83 -28.13 -10.08
C ASN A 495 31.57 -27.41 -9.62
N ALA A 496 31.47 -27.07 -8.33
CA ALA A 496 30.28 -26.44 -7.78
C ALA A 496 30.56 -25.04 -7.20
N GLU A 497 29.62 -24.12 -7.38
CA GLU A 497 29.53 -22.90 -6.59
C GLU A 497 28.42 -23.04 -5.54
N ILE A 498 28.56 -22.37 -4.43
CA ILE A 498 27.62 -22.39 -3.31
C ILE A 498 27.02 -20.99 -3.15
N ILE A 499 25.69 -20.90 -3.17
CA ILE A 499 24.93 -19.66 -3.05
C ILE A 499 24.02 -19.77 -1.83
N TYR A 500 24.39 -19.10 -0.75
CA TYR A 500 23.54 -18.97 0.43
C TYR A 500 22.58 -17.82 0.25
N VAL A 501 21.30 -18.04 0.51
CA VAL A 501 20.27 -17.00 0.43
C VAL A 501 19.70 -16.77 1.82
N LEU A 502 20.06 -15.65 2.43
CA LEU A 502 19.58 -15.27 3.75
C LEU A 502 18.21 -14.62 3.66
N ASP A 503 17.19 -15.36 4.06
CA ASP A 503 15.78 -14.92 4.13
C ASP A 503 15.40 -14.38 5.54
N SER A 504 16.38 -13.98 6.29
CA SER A 504 16.30 -13.42 7.66
C SER A 504 17.35 -12.31 7.82
N PRO A 505 17.13 -11.12 7.23
CA PRO A 505 18.12 -10.05 7.25
C PRO A 505 18.53 -9.62 8.68
N GLU A 506 17.69 -9.89 9.67
CA GLU A 506 17.98 -9.61 11.08
C GLU A 506 19.19 -10.35 11.66
N ILE A 507 19.66 -11.43 11.01
CA ILE A 507 20.87 -12.19 11.43
C ILE A 507 21.98 -12.10 10.39
N GLN A 508 22.03 -11.02 9.59
CA GLN A 508 23.03 -10.85 8.53
C GLN A 508 24.45 -10.87 9.09
N ASP A 509 24.73 -10.09 10.12
CA ASP A 509 26.08 -9.98 10.69
C ASP A 509 26.60 -11.33 11.20
N GLU A 510 25.74 -12.11 11.87
CA GLU A 510 26.08 -13.44 12.35
C GLU A 510 26.36 -14.38 11.18
N THR A 511 25.54 -14.34 10.12
CA THR A 511 25.72 -15.16 8.93
C THR A 511 27.01 -14.80 8.20
N GLU A 512 27.31 -13.51 8.03
CA GLU A 512 28.52 -13.04 7.38
C GLU A 512 29.78 -13.47 8.17
N HIS A 513 29.75 -13.34 9.48
CA HIS A 513 30.84 -13.77 10.34
C HIS A 513 31.07 -15.28 10.21
N LEU A 514 30.02 -16.08 10.24
CA LEU A 514 30.08 -17.54 10.13
C LEU A 514 30.68 -17.96 8.77
N LEU A 515 30.10 -17.45 7.65
CA LEU A 515 30.57 -17.78 6.31
C LEU A 515 32.01 -17.29 6.05
N GLY A 516 32.39 -16.12 6.56
CA GLY A 516 33.74 -15.60 6.51
C GLY A 516 34.73 -16.51 7.23
N GLY A 517 34.39 -17.00 8.42
CA GLY A 517 35.18 -17.97 9.18
C GLY A 517 35.35 -19.29 8.43
N PHE A 518 34.30 -19.82 7.82
CA PHE A 518 34.38 -21.04 7.02
C PHE A 518 35.22 -20.88 5.75
N HIS A 519 35.09 -19.72 5.08
CA HIS A 519 35.93 -19.43 3.93
C HIS A 519 37.44 -19.40 4.32
N LEU A 520 37.78 -18.77 5.43
CA LEU A 520 39.17 -18.73 5.93
C LEU A 520 39.68 -20.13 6.26
N LEU A 521 38.84 -21.02 6.80
CA LEU A 521 39.27 -22.38 7.20
C LEU A 521 39.36 -23.34 6.01
N HIS A 522 38.46 -23.28 5.05
CA HIS A 522 38.30 -24.28 4.01
C HIS A 522 38.61 -23.79 2.60
N GLY A 523 38.74 -22.47 2.40
CA GLY A 523 39.03 -21.89 1.07
C GLY A 523 37.91 -22.01 0.05
N LEU A 524 36.72 -22.51 0.43
CA LEU A 524 35.59 -22.65 -0.50
C LEU A 524 35.06 -21.30 -0.92
N PRO A 525 34.93 -21.04 -2.25
CA PRO A 525 34.23 -19.85 -2.73
C PRO A 525 32.74 -19.99 -2.48
N MET A 526 32.15 -18.95 -1.93
CA MET A 526 30.72 -18.88 -1.62
C MET A 526 30.17 -17.51 -1.98
N LYS A 527 28.90 -17.47 -2.31
CA LYS A 527 28.13 -16.22 -2.44
C LYS A 527 27.05 -16.18 -1.36
N LEU A 528 26.95 -15.06 -0.68
CA LEU A 528 25.81 -14.71 0.16
C LEU A 528 24.90 -13.76 -0.62
N VAL A 529 23.63 -14.06 -0.64
CA VAL A 529 22.54 -13.21 -1.17
C VAL A 529 21.63 -12.91 0.01
N VAL A 530 21.44 -11.66 0.35
CA VAL A 530 20.59 -11.23 1.48
C VAL A 530 19.30 -10.65 0.93
N MET A 531 18.18 -11.20 1.37
CA MET A 531 16.85 -10.65 1.05
C MET A 531 16.57 -9.44 1.94
N ASN A 532 15.86 -8.44 1.41
CA ASN A 532 15.47 -7.25 2.19
C ASN A 532 14.47 -7.56 3.33
N ARG A 533 13.77 -8.68 3.24
CA ARG A 533 12.84 -9.23 4.24
C ARG A 533 12.54 -10.70 3.97
N ASN A 534 11.90 -11.36 4.92
CA ASN A 534 11.46 -12.75 4.73
C ASN A 534 10.49 -12.88 3.54
N GLY A 535 10.90 -13.66 2.56
CA GLY A 535 10.13 -13.98 1.34
C GLY A 535 9.52 -15.37 1.32
N GLY A 536 9.96 -16.24 2.22
CA GLY A 536 9.65 -17.67 2.22
C GLY A 536 10.52 -18.49 1.27
N TYR A 537 10.41 -19.81 1.41
CA TYR A 537 11.29 -20.78 0.76
C TYR A 537 11.38 -20.60 -0.77
N ALA A 538 10.24 -20.54 -1.45
CA ALA A 538 10.17 -20.44 -2.91
C ALA A 538 10.90 -19.19 -3.44
N ARG A 539 10.62 -18.02 -2.84
CA ARG A 539 11.25 -16.74 -3.25
C ARG A 539 12.76 -16.73 -2.96
N ALA A 540 13.17 -17.25 -1.82
CA ALA A 540 14.59 -17.35 -1.49
C ALA A 540 15.33 -18.25 -2.49
N CYS A 541 14.79 -19.43 -2.81
CA CYS A 541 15.36 -20.31 -3.81
C CYS A 541 15.42 -19.67 -5.21
N ASN A 542 14.33 -19.02 -5.65
CA ASN A 542 14.29 -18.31 -6.94
C ASN A 542 15.29 -17.15 -6.97
N ALA A 543 15.44 -16.40 -5.86
CA ALA A 543 16.44 -15.34 -5.74
C ALA A 543 17.87 -15.89 -5.91
N GLY A 544 18.19 -17.01 -5.23
CA GLY A 544 19.48 -17.68 -5.37
C GLY A 544 19.74 -18.18 -6.79
N ALA A 545 18.73 -18.78 -7.42
CA ALA A 545 18.80 -19.29 -8.79
C ALA A 545 19.14 -18.20 -9.82
N ARG A 546 18.76 -16.95 -9.60
CA ARG A 546 19.15 -15.80 -10.47
C ARG A 546 20.65 -15.54 -10.50
N PHE A 547 21.38 -15.95 -9.47
CA PHE A 547 22.84 -15.80 -9.38
C PHE A 547 23.60 -17.07 -9.80
N ALA A 548 22.88 -18.15 -10.08
CA ALA A 548 23.44 -19.41 -10.48
C ALA A 548 24.06 -19.36 -11.90
N ARG A 549 25.28 -19.87 -12.04
CA ARG A 549 26.02 -19.91 -13.31
C ARG A 549 26.18 -21.35 -13.82
N GLY A 550 26.01 -22.33 -12.96
CA GLY A 550 26.08 -23.76 -13.29
C GLY A 550 24.96 -24.18 -14.26
N THR A 551 25.21 -25.20 -15.06
CA THR A 551 24.19 -25.81 -15.92
C THR A 551 23.22 -26.69 -15.14
N MET A 552 23.63 -27.14 -13.96
CA MET A 552 22.82 -27.88 -13.00
C MET A 552 22.52 -27.03 -11.79
N LEU A 553 21.28 -27.05 -11.32
CA LEU A 553 20.84 -26.41 -10.09
C LEU A 553 20.55 -27.46 -9.03
N VAL A 554 21.03 -27.20 -7.83
CA VAL A 554 20.71 -27.98 -6.62
C VAL A 554 19.99 -27.07 -5.65
N MET A 555 18.75 -27.38 -5.32
CA MET A 555 18.07 -26.78 -4.18
C MET A 555 18.36 -27.65 -2.97
N LEU A 556 18.98 -27.09 -1.94
CA LEU A 556 19.45 -27.81 -0.77
C LEU A 556 19.08 -27.08 0.51
N ASN A 557 18.33 -27.72 1.38
CA ASN A 557 18.02 -27.14 2.69
C ASN A 557 19.27 -27.00 3.56
N SER A 558 19.29 -25.96 4.40
CA SER A 558 20.39 -25.66 5.31
C SER A 558 20.64 -26.74 6.38
N ASP A 559 19.66 -27.60 6.65
CA ASP A 559 19.67 -28.71 7.60
C ASP A 559 19.83 -30.09 6.93
N VAL A 560 20.23 -30.11 5.66
CA VAL A 560 20.60 -31.34 4.93
C VAL A 560 22.10 -31.50 4.92
N VAL A 561 22.59 -32.64 5.39
CA VAL A 561 24.02 -32.96 5.51
C VAL A 561 24.34 -34.26 4.78
N PRO A 562 25.31 -34.26 3.84
CA PRO A 562 25.71 -35.47 3.13
C PRO A 562 26.31 -36.52 4.07
N THR A 563 26.02 -37.81 3.81
CA THR A 563 26.60 -38.92 4.58
C THR A 563 28.02 -39.29 4.11
N ALA A 564 28.36 -39.02 2.84
CA ALA A 564 29.65 -39.31 2.22
C ALA A 564 29.93 -38.37 1.04
N THR A 565 31.15 -38.31 0.57
CA THR A 565 31.54 -37.64 -0.67
C THR A 565 30.94 -38.35 -1.89
N GLY A 566 30.83 -37.65 -3.03
CA GLY A 566 30.29 -38.21 -4.29
C GLY A 566 28.76 -38.20 -4.40
N TRP A 567 28.05 -37.78 -3.39
CA TRP A 567 26.57 -37.71 -3.40
C TRP A 567 26.04 -36.82 -4.54
N LEU A 568 26.71 -35.69 -4.79
CA LEU A 568 26.32 -34.75 -5.82
C LEU A 568 26.52 -35.31 -7.24
N GLN A 569 27.65 -35.99 -7.47
CA GLN A 569 27.92 -36.67 -8.72
C GLN A 569 26.88 -37.75 -8.99
N ALA A 570 26.48 -38.50 -7.96
CA ALA A 570 25.45 -39.54 -8.07
C ALA A 570 24.10 -38.97 -8.54
N LEU A 571 23.73 -37.76 -8.08
CA LEU A 571 22.48 -37.08 -8.51
C LEU A 571 22.58 -36.46 -9.90
N ILE A 572 23.74 -35.95 -10.29
CA ILE A 572 23.92 -35.29 -11.59
C ILE A 572 24.04 -36.28 -12.75
N ARG A 573 24.74 -37.40 -12.53
CA ARG A 573 24.99 -38.40 -13.58
C ARG A 573 23.72 -38.83 -14.30
N PRO A 574 22.60 -39.21 -13.64
CA PRO A 574 21.37 -39.56 -14.33
C PRO A 574 20.82 -38.47 -15.23
N LEU A 575 20.89 -37.19 -14.79
CA LEU A 575 20.43 -36.04 -15.58
C LEU A 575 21.27 -35.81 -16.86
N MET A 576 22.55 -36.15 -16.82
CA MET A 576 23.45 -36.06 -17.96
C MET A 576 23.24 -37.20 -18.95
N GLU A 577 23.01 -38.40 -18.43
CA GLU A 577 22.85 -39.64 -19.24
C GLU A 577 21.46 -39.78 -19.87
N GLN A 578 20.42 -39.30 -19.19
CA GLN A 578 19.02 -39.48 -19.60
C GLN A 578 18.36 -38.15 -19.96
N LYS A 579 18.24 -37.85 -21.26
CA LYS A 579 17.63 -36.60 -21.74
C LYS A 579 16.18 -36.38 -21.31
N GLY A 580 15.43 -37.48 -21.07
CA GLY A 580 14.04 -37.45 -20.61
C GLY A 580 13.87 -37.17 -19.10
N LEU A 581 14.97 -37.14 -18.34
CA LEU A 581 14.94 -36.92 -16.91
C LEU A 581 15.07 -35.39 -16.64
N GLY A 582 14.13 -34.82 -15.87
CA GLY A 582 14.08 -33.39 -15.60
C GLY A 582 14.61 -32.99 -14.22
N ALA A 583 14.37 -33.82 -13.21
CA ALA A 583 14.90 -33.61 -11.86
C ALA A 583 15.18 -34.95 -11.17
N VAL A 584 16.06 -34.91 -10.16
CA VAL A 584 16.46 -36.07 -9.36
C VAL A 584 16.52 -35.67 -7.88
N GLY A 585 16.05 -36.54 -7.00
CA GLY A 585 16.20 -36.42 -5.55
C GLY A 585 16.93 -37.62 -4.93
N PRO A 586 17.63 -37.37 -3.80
CA PRO A 586 18.38 -38.42 -3.06
C PRO A 586 17.48 -39.26 -2.14
N LYS A 587 18.11 -40.26 -1.52
CA LYS A 587 17.60 -40.85 -0.29
C LYS A 587 17.88 -39.95 0.89
N LEU A 588 16.83 -39.60 1.65
CA LEU A 588 16.99 -38.82 2.90
C LEU A 588 16.71 -39.71 4.10
N LEU A 589 17.53 -39.52 5.13
CA LEU A 589 17.42 -40.21 6.41
C LEU A 589 17.10 -39.24 7.52
N PHE A 590 16.34 -39.67 8.51
CA PHE A 590 16.24 -39.03 9.80
C PHE A 590 17.52 -39.19 10.60
N GLU A 591 17.67 -38.46 11.71
CA GLU A 591 18.82 -38.50 12.61
C GLU A 591 19.06 -39.90 13.24
N ASP A 592 18.02 -40.71 13.35
CA ASP A 592 18.07 -42.08 13.86
C ASP A 592 18.43 -43.14 12.78
N GLY A 593 18.67 -42.70 11.54
CA GLY A 593 18.99 -43.52 10.40
C GLY A 593 17.79 -44.18 9.70
N SER A 594 16.57 -43.90 10.14
CA SER A 594 15.36 -44.35 9.44
C SER A 594 15.12 -43.53 8.16
N LEU A 595 14.38 -44.09 7.19
CA LEU A 595 14.05 -43.41 5.96
C LEU A 595 13.09 -42.25 6.18
N GLN A 596 13.47 -41.09 5.69
CA GLN A 596 12.61 -39.91 5.63
C GLN A 596 11.99 -39.77 4.24
N HIS A 597 12.79 -39.94 3.18
CA HIS A 597 12.39 -39.74 1.81
C HIS A 597 13.03 -40.74 0.85
N ALA A 598 12.20 -41.33 0.04
CA ALA A 598 12.60 -42.20 -1.09
C ALA A 598 11.74 -41.90 -2.34
N GLY A 599 11.42 -40.62 -2.57
CA GLY A 599 10.46 -40.14 -3.56
C GLY A 599 9.12 -39.73 -2.94
N LEU A 600 8.36 -38.93 -3.63
CA LEU A 600 7.00 -38.50 -3.26
C LEU A 600 5.96 -39.32 -4.04
N TYR A 601 4.80 -39.55 -3.41
CA TYR A 601 3.57 -39.96 -4.05
C TYR A 601 2.40 -39.13 -3.49
N PHE A 602 1.28 -39.12 -4.19
CA PHE A 602 0.11 -38.34 -3.81
C PHE A 602 -1.03 -39.29 -3.38
N ALA A 603 -1.72 -38.92 -2.30
CA ALA A 603 -2.93 -39.61 -1.88
C ALA A 603 -3.98 -38.58 -1.44
N ARG A 604 -5.27 -38.89 -1.66
CA ARG A 604 -6.37 -38.03 -1.23
C ARG A 604 -6.68 -38.28 0.23
N ASP A 605 -6.93 -37.20 0.93
CA ASP A 605 -7.50 -37.22 2.26
C ASP A 605 -9.04 -37.46 2.20
N ARG A 606 -9.69 -37.52 3.35
CA ARG A 606 -11.14 -37.69 3.49
C ARG A 606 -11.96 -36.56 2.86
N HIS A 607 -11.36 -35.42 2.59
CA HIS A 607 -11.98 -34.24 1.97
C HIS A 607 -11.71 -34.14 0.46
N GLY A 608 -10.99 -35.13 -0.10
CA GLY A 608 -10.65 -35.17 -1.51
C GLY A 608 -9.43 -34.33 -1.89
N VAL A 609 -8.71 -33.76 -0.93
CA VAL A 609 -7.50 -32.95 -1.15
C VAL A 609 -6.29 -33.87 -1.36
N TRP A 610 -5.47 -33.56 -2.38
CA TRP A 610 -4.23 -34.27 -2.61
C TRP A 610 -3.14 -33.89 -1.61
N LEU A 611 -2.62 -34.87 -0.88
CA LEU A 611 -1.54 -34.70 0.08
C LEU A 611 -0.25 -35.35 -0.44
N ASN A 612 0.88 -34.70 -0.10
CA ASN A 612 2.22 -35.23 -0.36
C ASN A 612 2.58 -36.31 0.66
N HIS A 613 2.99 -37.48 0.20
CA HIS A 613 3.48 -38.58 1.03
C HIS A 613 4.87 -39.01 0.55
N HIS A 614 5.70 -39.49 1.47
CA HIS A 614 7.03 -39.98 1.18
C HIS A 614 6.99 -41.52 1.13
N PHE A 615 7.53 -42.12 0.06
CA PHE A 615 7.68 -43.56 -0.01
C PHE A 615 8.55 -44.08 1.12
N HIS A 616 8.12 -45.16 1.76
CA HIS A 616 8.84 -45.94 2.77
C HIS A 616 9.27 -45.13 4.01
N LYS A 617 8.60 -44.02 4.32
CA LYS A 617 8.90 -43.19 5.48
C LYS A 617 8.83 -43.98 6.78
N GLY A 618 9.88 -43.84 7.62
CA GLY A 618 10.00 -44.53 8.90
C GLY A 618 10.54 -45.97 8.81
N MET A 619 10.79 -46.51 7.61
CA MET A 619 11.48 -47.80 7.45
C MET A 619 12.97 -47.66 7.72
N PRO A 620 13.71 -48.75 8.01
CA PRO A 620 15.17 -48.70 8.14
C PRO A 620 15.85 -48.14 6.90
N GLY A 621 16.96 -47.44 7.06
CA GLY A 621 17.68 -46.79 5.95
C GLY A 621 18.20 -47.75 4.87
N ASP A 622 18.38 -49.03 5.20
CA ASP A 622 18.79 -50.11 4.30
C ASP A 622 17.60 -50.90 3.73
N TYR A 623 16.37 -50.49 3.93
CA TYR A 623 15.17 -51.13 3.41
C TYR A 623 15.29 -51.39 1.89
N ALA A 624 15.24 -52.67 1.48
CA ALA A 624 15.59 -53.09 0.13
C ALA A 624 14.80 -52.37 -0.99
N PRO A 625 13.47 -52.11 -0.89
CA PRO A 625 12.74 -51.40 -1.91
C PRO A 625 13.19 -49.93 -2.08
N ALA A 626 13.76 -49.31 -1.04
CA ALA A 626 14.31 -47.95 -1.09
C ALA A 626 15.75 -47.91 -1.65
N GLN A 627 16.39 -49.02 -1.94
CA GLN A 627 17.71 -49.07 -2.57
C GLN A 627 17.64 -49.11 -4.12
N VAL A 628 16.46 -49.04 -4.71
CA VAL A 628 16.28 -49.15 -6.15
C VAL A 628 16.03 -47.79 -6.78
N ARG A 629 16.88 -47.43 -7.77
CA ARG A 629 16.64 -46.25 -8.62
C ARG A 629 15.34 -46.44 -9.41
N ARG A 630 14.50 -45.38 -9.42
CA ARG A 630 13.22 -45.46 -10.16
C ARG A 630 12.69 -44.06 -10.51
N SER A 631 11.75 -44.02 -11.48
CA SER A 631 10.90 -42.84 -11.67
C SER A 631 9.90 -42.72 -10.51
N VAL A 632 9.65 -41.50 -10.04
CA VAL A 632 8.73 -41.20 -8.93
C VAL A 632 7.86 -39.98 -9.30
N PRO A 633 6.65 -39.85 -8.76
CA PRO A 633 5.80 -38.71 -9.02
C PRO A 633 6.45 -37.34 -8.73
N GLY A 634 7.24 -37.24 -7.65
CA GLY A 634 8.00 -36.07 -7.27
C GLY A 634 9.11 -36.41 -6.30
N VAL A 635 9.92 -35.38 -5.96
CA VAL A 635 10.96 -35.44 -4.94
C VAL A 635 10.88 -34.15 -4.09
N THR A 636 11.33 -34.24 -2.86
CA THR A 636 11.27 -33.11 -1.91
C THR A 636 12.28 -32.01 -2.23
N GLY A 637 11.91 -30.77 -1.97
CA GLY A 637 12.79 -29.60 -2.06
C GLY A 637 13.95 -29.61 -1.06
N ALA A 638 13.92 -30.47 -0.06
CA ALA A 638 15.03 -30.62 0.89
C ALA A 638 16.36 -30.90 0.18
N CYS A 639 16.33 -31.70 -0.91
CA CYS A 639 17.43 -31.83 -1.86
C CYS A 639 16.86 -32.22 -3.23
N LEU A 640 16.86 -31.30 -4.18
CA LEU A 640 16.38 -31.50 -5.55
C LEU A 640 17.46 -31.00 -6.52
N VAL A 641 17.80 -31.83 -7.50
CA VAL A 641 18.74 -31.48 -8.57
C VAL A 641 17.97 -31.43 -9.90
N THR A 642 18.16 -30.37 -10.65
CA THR A 642 17.55 -30.20 -11.98
C THR A 642 18.50 -29.47 -12.93
N ARG A 643 18.26 -29.55 -14.22
CA ARG A 643 18.95 -28.68 -15.18
C ARG A 643 18.44 -27.25 -15.07
N ARG A 644 19.36 -26.27 -15.12
CA ARG A 644 19.01 -24.85 -15.03
C ARG A 644 18.05 -24.43 -16.15
N ASP A 645 18.25 -24.90 -17.39
CA ASP A 645 17.36 -24.60 -18.53
C ASP A 645 15.93 -25.10 -18.33
N ILE A 646 15.74 -26.23 -17.64
CA ILE A 646 14.43 -26.76 -17.29
C ILE A 646 13.80 -25.89 -16.19
N TYR A 647 14.57 -25.59 -15.14
CA TYR A 647 14.10 -24.74 -14.03
C TYR A 647 13.62 -23.37 -14.52
N GLU A 648 14.41 -22.71 -15.36
CA GLU A 648 14.06 -21.42 -15.98
C GLU A 648 12.83 -21.53 -16.89
N ARG A 649 12.74 -22.60 -17.71
CA ARG A 649 11.61 -22.85 -18.62
C ARG A 649 10.29 -23.01 -17.88
N VAL A 650 10.29 -23.68 -16.73
CA VAL A 650 9.07 -23.87 -15.92
C VAL A 650 8.78 -22.71 -14.97
N GLY A 651 9.63 -21.66 -14.99
CA GLY A 651 9.48 -20.46 -14.17
C GLY A 651 9.89 -20.64 -12.70
N GLY A 652 10.76 -21.60 -12.40
CA GLY A 652 11.26 -21.86 -11.04
C GLY A 652 10.18 -22.36 -10.07
N TYR A 653 10.39 -22.14 -8.79
CA TYR A 653 9.38 -22.41 -7.76
C TYR A 653 8.20 -21.46 -7.88
N THR A 654 7.00 -21.95 -7.66
CA THR A 654 5.79 -21.13 -7.58
C THR A 654 5.74 -20.40 -6.23
N GLU A 655 5.58 -19.08 -6.26
CA GLU A 655 5.65 -18.21 -5.08
C GLU A 655 4.30 -17.95 -4.40
N ASP A 656 3.22 -18.61 -4.87
CA ASP A 656 1.86 -18.44 -4.36
C ASP A 656 1.58 -19.26 -3.09
N TYR A 657 2.44 -20.22 -2.78
CA TYR A 657 2.35 -21.01 -1.55
C TYR A 657 2.78 -20.18 -0.36
N VAL A 658 1.94 -20.16 0.67
CA VAL A 658 2.16 -19.32 1.84
C VAL A 658 3.21 -19.94 2.76
N ILE A 659 4.26 -19.19 3.08
CA ILE A 659 5.38 -19.58 3.94
C ILE A 659 6.27 -20.66 3.31
N GLY A 660 5.73 -21.79 2.90
CA GLY A 660 6.38 -22.95 2.31
C GLY A 660 5.47 -24.15 2.40
N ASP A 661 5.84 -25.27 1.79
CA ASP A 661 5.09 -26.52 1.65
C ASP A 661 4.34 -26.61 0.31
N TYR A 662 4.45 -27.73 -0.39
CA TYR A 662 3.91 -28.05 -1.73
C TYR A 662 4.62 -27.39 -2.94
N GLU A 663 5.51 -26.41 -2.77
CA GLU A 663 6.27 -25.79 -3.87
C GLU A 663 7.18 -26.78 -4.58
N ASP A 664 7.70 -27.80 -3.88
CA ASP A 664 8.56 -28.83 -4.43
C ASP A 664 7.79 -29.82 -5.33
N SER A 665 6.64 -30.28 -4.87
CA SER A 665 5.75 -31.12 -5.68
C SER A 665 5.16 -30.35 -6.88
N ASP A 666 4.81 -29.07 -6.71
CA ASP A 666 4.40 -28.18 -7.80
C ASP A 666 5.50 -28.06 -8.87
N LEU A 667 6.76 -27.85 -8.47
CA LEU A 667 7.89 -27.81 -9.39
C LEU A 667 8.05 -29.14 -10.15
N CYS A 668 7.94 -30.27 -9.45
CA CYS A 668 7.99 -31.59 -10.07
C CYS A 668 6.87 -31.79 -11.10
N LEU A 669 5.66 -31.37 -10.79
CA LEU A 669 4.51 -31.45 -11.71
C LEU A 669 4.66 -30.52 -12.92
N LYS A 670 5.21 -29.30 -12.75
CA LYS A 670 5.56 -28.41 -13.86
C LYS A 670 6.60 -29.04 -14.80
N ILE A 671 7.63 -29.66 -14.24
CA ILE A 671 8.66 -30.38 -15.00
C ILE A 671 8.04 -31.55 -15.78
N ARG A 672 7.14 -32.35 -15.16
CA ARG A 672 6.40 -33.43 -15.80
C ARG A 672 5.50 -32.93 -16.92
N ARG A 673 4.79 -31.83 -16.72
CA ARG A 673 3.95 -31.23 -17.78
C ARG A 673 4.75 -30.78 -19.01
N CYS A 674 6.06 -30.51 -18.84
CA CYS A 674 7.00 -30.30 -19.95
C CYS A 674 7.53 -31.58 -20.59
N GLY A 675 7.04 -32.77 -20.21
CA GLY A 675 7.41 -34.07 -20.79
C GLY A 675 8.67 -34.70 -20.20
N TYR A 676 9.12 -34.27 -19.02
CA TYR A 676 10.26 -34.88 -18.33
C TYR A 676 9.83 -35.75 -17.16
N ASP A 677 10.60 -36.76 -16.87
CA ASP A 677 10.44 -37.61 -15.69
C ASP A 677 11.18 -37.04 -14.47
N ILE A 678 10.77 -37.51 -13.28
CA ILE A 678 11.43 -37.22 -12.00
C ILE A 678 12.06 -38.53 -11.48
N GLY A 679 13.34 -38.48 -11.13
CA GLY A 679 14.11 -39.62 -10.66
C GLY A 679 14.35 -39.63 -9.16
N TYR A 680 14.37 -40.81 -8.57
CA TYR A 680 14.89 -41.09 -7.25
C TYR A 680 16.21 -41.85 -7.37
N GLU A 681 17.28 -41.34 -6.71
CA GLU A 681 18.64 -41.90 -6.74
C GLU A 681 19.09 -42.31 -5.33
N PRO A 682 19.00 -43.60 -4.96
CA PRO A 682 19.33 -44.06 -3.61
C PRO A 682 20.82 -44.08 -3.28
N SER A 683 21.71 -44.05 -4.27
CA SER A 683 23.16 -44.01 -4.02
C SER A 683 23.63 -42.66 -3.46
N ALA A 684 22.86 -41.60 -3.69
CA ALA A 684 22.98 -40.35 -3.00
C ALA A 684 22.19 -40.39 -1.69
N CYS A 685 22.90 -40.42 -0.56
CA CYS A 685 22.29 -40.55 0.76
C CYS A 685 22.67 -39.34 1.63
N LEU A 686 21.68 -38.66 2.22
CA LEU A 686 21.90 -37.47 3.06
C LEU A 686 21.02 -37.56 4.31
N TYR A 687 21.49 -36.97 5.41
CA TYR A 687 20.64 -36.72 6.58
C TYR A 687 19.86 -35.44 6.39
N HIS A 688 18.60 -35.41 6.81
CA HIS A 688 17.77 -34.21 6.86
C HIS A 688 17.21 -34.04 8.26
N PHE A 689 17.70 -33.01 8.97
CA PHE A 689 17.37 -32.73 10.38
C PHE A 689 16.07 -31.89 10.50
N GLU A 690 15.02 -32.40 9.88
CA GLU A 690 13.73 -31.73 9.71
C GLU A 690 13.17 -31.05 10.98
N ARG A 691 12.49 -29.90 10.80
CA ARG A 691 11.59 -29.23 11.77
C ARG A 691 12.18 -28.36 12.86
N ARG A 692 13.47 -28.08 12.93
CA ARG A 692 13.97 -27.12 13.92
C ARG A 692 13.62 -25.68 13.59
N SER A 693 13.58 -25.31 12.32
CA SER A 693 13.12 -23.98 11.86
C SER A 693 11.58 -23.85 11.93
N ILE A 694 10.82 -24.88 11.55
CA ILE A 694 9.36 -24.89 11.53
C ILE A 694 8.76 -24.88 12.94
N ARG A 695 9.36 -25.61 13.91
CA ARG A 695 8.90 -25.61 15.32
C ARG A 695 8.96 -24.23 15.98
N ARG A 696 9.78 -23.31 15.48
CA ARG A 696 9.86 -21.92 15.96
C ARG A 696 8.78 -21.01 15.34
N SER A 697 8.11 -21.42 14.25
CA SER A 697 6.99 -20.69 13.66
C SER A 697 5.66 -21.22 14.20
N GLN A 698 5.21 -20.68 15.33
CA GLN A 698 3.92 -21.07 15.95
C GLN A 698 2.71 -20.87 15.02
N ASP A 699 2.80 -19.96 14.06
CA ASP A 699 1.72 -19.65 13.13
C ASP A 699 1.57 -20.69 12.02
N TYR A 700 2.66 -21.32 11.60
CA TYR A 700 2.62 -22.43 10.64
C TYR A 700 2.03 -23.72 11.26
N MET A 701 2.41 -24.02 12.48
CA MET A 701 1.96 -25.22 13.20
C MET A 701 0.47 -25.24 13.55
N ARG A 702 -0.26 -24.14 13.39
CA ARG A 702 -1.70 -24.06 13.67
C ARG A 702 -2.61 -24.33 12.46
N GLY A 703 -2.08 -24.80 11.37
CA GLY A 703 -2.80 -25.62 10.41
C GLY A 703 -3.37 -24.94 9.17
N VAL A 704 -3.81 -23.67 9.19
CA VAL A 704 -4.53 -23.10 8.04
C VAL A 704 -3.63 -22.80 6.83
N ALA A 705 -2.35 -22.47 7.05
CA ALA A 705 -1.41 -22.23 5.96
C ALA A 705 -1.14 -23.51 5.14
N SER A 706 -0.88 -24.63 5.80
CA SER A 706 -0.68 -25.92 5.14
C SER A 706 -1.97 -26.41 4.47
N GLN A 707 -3.13 -26.21 5.09
CA GLN A 707 -4.42 -26.52 4.46
C GLN A 707 -4.68 -25.67 3.22
N TYR A 708 -4.35 -24.38 3.26
CA TYR A 708 -4.44 -23.51 2.08
C TYR A 708 -3.51 -24.00 0.97
N ASN A 709 -2.26 -24.33 1.30
CA ASN A 709 -1.29 -24.80 0.32
C ASN A 709 -1.72 -26.13 -0.31
N SER A 710 -2.21 -27.09 0.47
CA SER A 710 -2.72 -28.37 -0.06
C SER A 710 -3.98 -28.16 -0.91
N TRP A 711 -4.88 -27.28 -0.50
CA TRP A 711 -6.04 -26.88 -1.29
C TRP A 711 -5.62 -26.24 -2.62
N LEU A 712 -4.70 -25.24 -2.59
CA LEU A 712 -4.21 -24.56 -3.79
C LEU A 712 -3.50 -25.52 -4.74
N HIS A 713 -2.70 -26.43 -4.21
CA HIS A 713 -2.02 -27.48 -4.96
C HIS A 713 -3.03 -28.41 -5.64
N THR A 714 -4.06 -28.83 -4.91
CA THR A 714 -5.15 -29.66 -5.46
C THR A 714 -5.90 -28.92 -6.57
N GLU A 715 -6.30 -27.66 -6.37
CA GLU A 715 -6.97 -26.85 -7.38
C GLU A 715 -6.16 -26.72 -8.68
N ARG A 716 -4.84 -26.63 -8.54
CA ARG A 716 -3.93 -26.45 -9.67
C ARG A 716 -3.64 -27.73 -10.43
N TRP A 717 -3.55 -28.85 -9.73
CA TRP A 717 -2.99 -30.08 -10.24
C TRP A 717 -3.91 -31.30 -10.15
N ASN A 718 -5.19 -31.11 -9.83
CA ASN A 718 -6.13 -32.21 -9.57
C ASN A 718 -6.09 -33.32 -10.64
N ASP A 719 -6.21 -32.94 -11.91
CA ASP A 719 -6.31 -33.87 -13.03
C ASP A 719 -4.94 -34.47 -13.36
N ASP A 720 -3.87 -33.67 -13.37
CA ASP A 720 -2.51 -34.18 -13.61
C ASP A 720 -2.09 -35.23 -12.56
N ILE A 721 -2.42 -34.98 -11.28
CA ILE A 721 -2.11 -35.93 -10.21
C ILE A 721 -2.98 -37.19 -10.34
N ALA A 722 -4.26 -37.05 -10.65
CA ALA A 722 -5.16 -38.20 -10.81
C ALA A 722 -4.66 -39.11 -11.92
N ASP A 723 -4.30 -38.54 -13.08
CA ASP A 723 -3.75 -39.31 -14.23
C ASP A 723 -2.40 -39.93 -13.86
N LEU A 724 -1.52 -39.21 -13.18
CA LEU A 724 -0.21 -39.72 -12.77
C LEU A 724 -0.33 -40.89 -11.80
N MET A 725 -1.24 -40.81 -10.82
CA MET A 725 -1.45 -41.88 -9.85
C MET A 725 -2.17 -43.11 -10.47
N ALA A 726 -3.10 -42.88 -11.41
CA ALA A 726 -3.74 -43.95 -12.16
C ALA A 726 -2.74 -44.73 -13.04
N ALA A 727 -1.83 -44.05 -13.72
CA ALA A 727 -0.77 -44.65 -14.52
C ALA A 727 0.24 -45.45 -13.67
N GLY A 728 0.52 -44.99 -12.45
CA GLY A 728 1.43 -45.68 -11.51
C GLY A 728 0.82 -46.90 -10.83
N SER A 729 -0.50 -47.01 -10.73
CA SER A 729 -1.18 -48.14 -10.08
C SER A 729 -1.09 -49.48 -10.89
N GLY A 730 -0.58 -49.42 -12.14
CA GLY A 730 -0.23 -50.61 -12.92
C GLY A 730 1.06 -51.33 -12.48
N ASN A 731 1.86 -50.73 -11.62
CA ASN A 731 3.01 -51.35 -10.96
C ASN A 731 2.63 -51.69 -9.51
N ASP A 732 2.55 -52.96 -9.15
CA ASP A 732 2.06 -53.55 -7.89
C ASP A 732 2.55 -52.91 -6.55
N THR A 733 3.43 -51.95 -6.60
CA THR A 733 4.04 -51.32 -5.43
C THR A 733 3.21 -50.17 -4.80
N ILE A 734 2.26 -49.58 -5.53
CA ILE A 734 1.48 -48.42 -5.03
C ILE A 734 0.19 -48.87 -4.32
N ALA A 735 -0.44 -49.94 -4.81
CA ALA A 735 -1.70 -50.44 -4.24
C ALA A 735 -1.58 -51.05 -2.83
N SER A 736 -0.39 -51.52 -2.43
CA SER A 736 -0.13 -52.07 -1.09
C SER A 736 0.10 -50.97 0.00
N LEU A 737 0.37 -49.74 -0.41
CA LEU A 737 0.68 -48.65 0.52
C LEU A 737 -0.54 -47.79 0.91
N SER A 738 -1.62 -47.81 0.11
CA SER A 738 -2.85 -47.07 0.43
C SER A 738 -3.66 -47.70 1.60
N GLY A 739 -3.51 -48.98 1.84
CA GLY A 739 -4.17 -49.67 2.96
C GLY A 739 -3.57 -49.38 4.34
N ASP A 740 -2.28 -49.03 4.40
CA ASP A 740 -1.58 -48.76 5.67
C ASP A 740 -1.69 -47.30 6.14
N ALA A 741 -2.02 -46.35 5.26
CA ALA A 741 -2.16 -44.95 5.61
C ALA A 741 -3.45 -44.66 6.39
N GLU A 742 -4.55 -45.39 6.11
CA GLU A 742 -5.82 -45.29 6.84
C GLU A 742 -5.72 -45.81 8.29
N ALA A 743 -4.91 -46.85 8.51
CA ALA A 743 -4.74 -47.42 9.85
C ALA A 743 -3.90 -46.60 10.82
N ARG A 744 -3.04 -45.70 10.30
CA ARG A 744 -2.15 -44.85 11.14
C ARG A 744 -2.66 -43.44 11.38
N SER A 745 -3.69 -42.99 10.66
CA SER A 745 -4.38 -41.73 10.91
C SER A 745 -5.43 -41.82 12.05
N ALA A 746 -5.71 -43.02 12.55
CA ALA A 746 -6.67 -43.27 13.60
C ALA A 746 -6.02 -43.61 14.98
N ALA A 747 -4.69 -43.52 15.10
CA ALA A 747 -3.91 -43.58 16.33
C ALA A 747 -3.12 -42.23 16.50
#